data_cfc9f7f7b384f0a496bc7b124b15f9b3
#
_entry.id   cfc9f7f7b384f0a496bc7b124b15f9b3
#
_cell.length_a   1.000
_cell.length_b   1.000
_cell.length_c   1.000
_cell.angle_alpha   90.00
_cell.angle_beta   90.00
_cell.angle_gamma   90.00
#
_symmetry.space_group_name_H-M   'P 1'
#
loop_
_entity.id
_entity.type
_entity.pdbx_description
1 polymer ?
#
loop_
_entity_poly.entity_id
_entity_poly.type
_entity_poly.pdbx_seq_one_letter_code
_entity_poly.pdbx_strand_id
1 'polypeptide(L)'
;MTGVPTSGLVFDPILPAPVIVMLGALLLLLTIRIYWRVGASIGIWRNLPLLLFRVAGIALVMLLLLQPSRREVLPPPTKDRVTLIGLDTSLSMKQRDAGNESRFDAAKGLLKESGVVTQTGMAADPRLRLFGFSDDAQPIQKSILDLVPAGKTTLFHKSINTMLSAPAGDEAVSAVILLTDGHDFEMVNPVKTGIAAHNREAPIYAVALGKQGSVRDVAVRITGYQPYCYVKQKARINATLRLIGCELEDLNVQLLRQGQVVQTKRVNAQQLQELPVEFEVTEPEVGQYEYEVHVQPLANEVDTANNSAITYLNVIDQQIRVLLLEGDPYWDTTFLQRSLMRNDKFDVDALIRYGPNHVRAIRKTPGTGELQLPETLDQLAAYDIVILGRAVDSLSDSSPAKSPGQLTSLSTGQSAGGQPGLPGLLDQYVKDRGGAVIFSRGRAFQNSSSGGLEPVLWSDKSRDHVHLDVTVEGRGLSPFQVLNDGAGGLDTLPDLVDGKIPQETQPLTSVFAVASGRDDATPDPAIVHRRYGQGQVVSIGVDGLWRWSLNAKVEGVNSPFDRFWDQMTLWLLAGRDFIPNHQFSFRPSSANILLGEKVYFRLALRQPDPNVKSVPVTIYFGDTEAGRTTLAPAPENTSRLTAEFLPERTGRYRAVVNLPDGTTQESRFIVFTENLEETEVATDALYLRRLCEASGGRLIEPNELPKLLKELSSDKADQTPKILVRPAWNEAWVFYLAGLLFGLDWFLRRRWGLC
;
A
#
# COMPACT_ATOMS: atom_id res chain seq x y z
N MET A 1 -54.03 13.07 12.74
CA MET A 1 -53.90 11.79 11.98
C MET A 1 -54.16 12.08 10.50
N THR A 2 -53.15 12.47 9.78
CA THR A 2 -53.23 12.60 8.29
C THR A 2 -52.31 11.49 7.75
N GLY A 3 -52.99 10.47 7.17
CA GLY A 3 -52.32 9.29 6.66
C GLY A 3 -51.34 9.63 5.54
N VAL A 4 -50.07 9.38 5.77
CA VAL A 4 -49.01 9.43 4.76
C VAL A 4 -49.27 8.27 3.79
N PRO A 5 -49.42 8.51 2.46
CA PRO A 5 -49.65 7.41 1.51
C PRO A 5 -48.44 6.48 1.49
N THR A 6 -48.67 5.21 1.75
CA THR A 6 -47.67 4.17 1.99
C THR A 6 -46.93 3.70 0.73
N SER A 7 -47.28 4.14 -0.45
CA SER A 7 -46.53 3.92 -1.71
C SER A 7 -46.96 4.93 -2.76
N GLY A 8 -46.03 5.61 -3.39
CA GLY A 8 -46.32 6.57 -4.47
C GLY A 8 -45.20 6.53 -5.53
N LEU A 9 -45.62 6.73 -6.80
CA LEU A 9 -44.69 7.01 -7.89
C LEU A 9 -44.26 8.48 -7.79
N VAL A 10 -42.97 8.72 -7.74
CA VAL A 10 -42.37 10.06 -7.81
C VAL A 10 -41.62 10.14 -9.13
N PHE A 11 -41.72 11.27 -9.80
CA PHE A 11 -41.03 11.52 -11.05
C PHE A 11 -39.89 12.50 -10.78
N ASP A 12 -38.69 12.13 -11.26
CA ASP A 12 -37.47 12.98 -11.17
C ASP A 12 -36.94 13.23 -12.60
N PRO A 13 -37.61 14.13 -13.36
CA PRO A 13 -37.36 14.26 -14.79
C PRO A 13 -35.95 14.83 -15.08
N ILE A 14 -35.25 14.22 -16.05
CA ILE A 14 -33.91 14.67 -16.51
C ILE A 14 -33.94 16.10 -17.05
N LEU A 15 -35.08 16.49 -17.66
CA LEU A 15 -35.30 17.82 -18.19
C LEU A 15 -36.59 18.40 -17.56
N PRO A 16 -36.74 19.73 -17.50
CA PRO A 16 -38.00 20.32 -17.03
C PRO A 16 -39.22 19.67 -17.71
N ALA A 17 -40.19 19.24 -16.93
CA ALA A 17 -41.38 18.52 -17.43
C ALA A 17 -42.06 19.19 -18.65
N PRO A 18 -42.17 20.52 -18.74
CA PRO A 18 -42.71 21.18 -19.94
C PRO A 18 -41.89 20.90 -21.21
N VAL A 19 -40.56 20.77 -21.09
CA VAL A 19 -39.69 20.49 -22.24
C VAL A 19 -39.90 19.06 -22.74
N ILE A 20 -40.06 18.09 -21.82
CA ILE A 20 -40.34 16.70 -22.14
C ILE A 20 -41.69 16.59 -22.86
N VAL A 21 -42.71 17.28 -22.35
CA VAL A 21 -44.06 17.31 -22.96
C VAL A 21 -43.99 17.93 -24.35
N MET A 22 -43.28 19.04 -24.51
CA MET A 22 -43.12 19.71 -25.80
C MET A 22 -42.39 18.82 -26.82
N LEU A 23 -41.33 18.15 -26.39
CA LEU A 23 -40.57 17.20 -27.22
C LEU A 23 -41.45 16.01 -27.64
N GLY A 24 -42.23 15.47 -26.70
CA GLY A 24 -43.18 14.39 -26.95
C GLY A 24 -44.24 14.79 -27.94
N ALA A 25 -44.84 15.98 -27.77
CA ALA A 25 -45.85 16.52 -28.69
C ALA A 25 -45.27 16.74 -30.11
N LEU A 26 -44.04 17.26 -30.21
CA LEU A 26 -43.37 17.46 -31.50
C LEU A 26 -43.11 16.13 -32.21
N LEU A 27 -42.60 15.11 -31.49
CA LEU A 27 -42.37 13.78 -32.04
C LEU A 27 -43.64 13.09 -32.45
N LEU A 28 -44.71 13.28 -31.70
CA LEU A 28 -46.03 12.72 -32.00
C LEU A 28 -46.62 13.37 -33.26
N LEU A 29 -46.57 14.69 -33.38
CA LEU A 29 -47.01 15.43 -34.58
C LEU A 29 -46.21 15.01 -35.82
N LEU A 30 -44.90 14.90 -35.72
CA LEU A 30 -44.04 14.41 -36.80
C LEU A 30 -44.41 12.96 -37.20
N THR A 31 -44.65 12.12 -36.22
CA THR A 31 -45.08 10.72 -36.45
C THR A 31 -46.40 10.67 -37.18
N ILE A 32 -47.42 11.39 -36.71
CA ILE A 32 -48.74 11.46 -37.36
C ILE A 32 -48.62 11.97 -38.80
N ARG A 33 -47.83 13.03 -39.04
CA ARG A 33 -47.58 13.61 -40.37
C ARG A 33 -46.93 12.60 -41.31
N ILE A 34 -45.93 11.86 -40.85
CA ILE A 34 -45.23 10.83 -41.64
C ILE A 34 -46.18 9.68 -41.99
N TYR A 35 -46.92 9.18 -41.01
CA TYR A 35 -47.80 8.05 -41.19
C TYR A 35 -49.07 8.39 -41.97
N TRP A 36 -49.52 9.66 -41.97
CA TRP A 36 -50.65 10.12 -42.87
C TRP A 36 -50.19 10.01 -44.30
N ARG A 37 -48.97 10.39 -44.65
CA ARG A 37 -48.41 10.24 -46.00
C ARG A 37 -48.23 8.79 -46.41
N VAL A 38 -47.76 7.95 -45.54
CA VAL A 38 -47.54 6.51 -45.76
C VAL A 38 -48.84 5.75 -45.82
N GLY A 39 -49.85 6.15 -45.05
CA GLY A 39 -51.16 5.51 -45.04
C GLY A 39 -51.90 5.60 -46.39
N ALA A 40 -51.62 6.65 -47.18
CA ALA A 40 -52.20 6.80 -48.55
C ALA A 40 -51.68 5.75 -49.54
N SER A 41 -50.49 5.13 -49.25
CA SER A 41 -49.88 4.12 -50.15
C SER A 41 -50.16 2.67 -49.76
N ILE A 42 -50.42 2.38 -48.44
CA ILE A 42 -50.43 0.99 -47.90
C ILE A 42 -51.81 0.55 -47.41
N GLY A 43 -52.79 1.49 -47.28
CA GLY A 43 -54.08 1.24 -46.68
C GLY A 43 -54.09 1.30 -45.15
N ILE A 44 -55.25 1.68 -44.61
CA ILE A 44 -55.40 2.01 -43.19
C ILE A 44 -55.13 0.83 -42.25
N TRP A 45 -55.47 -0.37 -42.60
CA TRP A 45 -55.33 -1.59 -41.80
C TRP A 45 -53.89 -2.03 -41.58
N ARG A 46 -52.99 -1.72 -42.50
CA ARG A 46 -51.51 -2.01 -42.33
C ARG A 46 -50.75 -0.85 -41.69
N ASN A 47 -51.28 0.36 -41.81
CA ASN A 47 -50.69 1.55 -41.26
C ASN A 47 -50.94 1.68 -39.73
N LEU A 48 -52.12 1.23 -39.28
CA LEU A 48 -52.51 1.34 -37.86
C LEU A 48 -51.55 0.64 -36.88
N PRO A 49 -51.12 -0.64 -37.07
CA PRO A 49 -50.20 -1.28 -36.14
C PRO A 49 -48.83 -0.60 -36.10
N LEU A 50 -48.30 -0.12 -37.24
CA LEU A 50 -47.05 0.63 -37.29
C LEU A 50 -47.14 1.94 -36.50
N LEU A 51 -48.23 2.69 -36.67
CA LEU A 51 -48.48 3.90 -35.92
C LEU A 51 -48.56 3.61 -34.41
N LEU A 52 -49.28 2.53 -34.03
CA LEU A 52 -49.39 2.13 -32.62
C LEU A 52 -48.06 1.77 -32.00
N PHE A 53 -47.22 0.95 -32.65
CA PHE A 53 -45.92 0.60 -32.12
C PHE A 53 -45.00 1.83 -31.99
N ARG A 54 -45.07 2.74 -32.95
CA ARG A 54 -44.24 3.96 -32.92
C ARG A 54 -44.69 4.91 -31.81
N VAL A 55 -46.00 5.13 -31.67
CA VAL A 55 -46.54 5.96 -30.60
C VAL A 55 -46.27 5.35 -29.23
N ALA A 56 -46.44 4.02 -29.10
CA ALA A 56 -46.10 3.32 -27.85
C ALA A 56 -44.59 3.42 -27.50
N GLY A 57 -43.70 3.30 -28.50
CA GLY A 57 -42.29 3.47 -28.32
C GLY A 57 -41.91 4.88 -27.88
N ILE A 58 -42.51 5.91 -28.52
CA ILE A 58 -42.32 7.31 -28.12
C ILE A 58 -42.83 7.55 -26.71
N ALA A 59 -44.02 7.05 -26.38
CA ALA A 59 -44.60 7.18 -25.05
C ALA A 59 -43.72 6.52 -23.98
N LEU A 60 -43.13 5.36 -24.27
CA LEU A 60 -42.20 4.68 -23.38
C LEU A 60 -40.91 5.48 -23.17
N VAL A 61 -40.34 6.05 -24.24
CA VAL A 61 -39.17 6.92 -24.15
C VAL A 61 -39.49 8.18 -23.32
N MET A 62 -40.65 8.79 -23.50
CA MET A 62 -41.10 9.94 -22.71
C MET A 62 -41.28 9.56 -21.23
N LEU A 63 -41.81 8.38 -20.95
CA LEU A 63 -41.91 7.86 -19.58
C LEU A 63 -40.54 7.64 -18.96
N LEU A 64 -39.55 7.15 -19.72
CA LEU A 64 -38.16 7.00 -19.25
C LEU A 64 -37.52 8.34 -18.94
N LEU A 65 -37.78 9.38 -19.75
CA LEU A 65 -37.24 10.73 -19.47
C LEU A 65 -37.86 11.37 -18.21
N LEU A 66 -39.03 10.91 -17.79
CA LEU A 66 -39.65 11.32 -16.53
C LEU A 66 -39.09 10.59 -15.32
N GLN A 67 -38.23 9.60 -15.50
CA GLN A 67 -37.57 8.80 -14.45
C GLN A 67 -38.53 8.39 -13.32
N PRO A 68 -39.52 7.56 -13.57
CA PRO A 68 -40.44 7.10 -12.53
C PRO A 68 -39.64 6.32 -11.45
N SER A 69 -39.80 6.75 -10.21
CA SER A 69 -39.16 6.13 -9.04
C SER A 69 -40.24 5.69 -8.07
N ARG A 70 -40.06 4.53 -7.47
CA ARG A 70 -40.94 4.03 -6.41
C ARG A 70 -40.46 4.57 -5.06
N ARG A 71 -41.37 5.22 -4.37
CA ARG A 71 -41.18 5.64 -3.00
C ARG A 71 -41.60 4.50 -2.07
N GLU A 72 -40.65 3.89 -1.40
CA GLU A 72 -40.87 2.85 -0.39
C GLU A 72 -40.66 3.48 0.97
N VAL A 73 -41.70 3.48 1.78
CA VAL A 73 -41.58 3.95 3.16
C VAL A 73 -41.21 2.73 4.01
N LEU A 74 -39.94 2.66 4.37
CA LEU A 74 -39.49 1.64 5.34
C LEU A 74 -40.04 1.99 6.71
N PRO A 75 -40.63 1.02 7.43
CA PRO A 75 -40.97 1.23 8.83
C PRO A 75 -39.71 1.68 9.59
N PRO A 76 -39.84 2.59 10.57
CA PRO A 76 -38.71 2.98 11.36
C PRO A 76 -38.08 1.71 11.98
N PRO A 77 -36.75 1.59 11.95
CA PRO A 77 -36.09 0.44 12.55
C PRO A 77 -36.43 0.41 14.04
N THR A 78 -37.11 -0.62 14.46
CA THR A 78 -37.38 -0.92 15.89
C THR A 78 -36.13 -1.49 16.57
N LYS A 79 -34.95 -0.96 16.23
CA LYS A 79 -33.69 -1.44 16.81
C LYS A 79 -33.50 -0.80 18.17
N ASP A 80 -33.23 -1.61 19.17
CA ASP A 80 -32.74 -1.14 20.44
C ASP A 80 -31.40 -0.42 20.18
N ARG A 81 -31.37 0.87 20.49
CA ARG A 81 -30.15 1.70 20.34
C ARG A 81 -29.33 1.60 21.61
N VAL A 82 -28.05 1.28 21.45
CA VAL A 82 -27.09 1.19 22.55
C VAL A 82 -26.11 2.35 22.50
N THR A 83 -25.75 2.89 23.65
CA THR A 83 -24.68 3.90 23.79
C THR A 83 -23.43 3.20 24.32
N LEU A 84 -22.33 3.35 23.57
CA LEU A 84 -21.04 2.77 23.92
C LEU A 84 -20.25 3.80 24.74
N ILE A 85 -19.74 3.38 25.89
CA ILE A 85 -18.94 4.26 26.76
C ILE A 85 -17.56 3.63 26.90
N GLY A 86 -16.56 4.32 26.40
CA GLY A 86 -15.15 3.94 26.47
C GLY A 86 -14.46 4.67 27.61
N LEU A 87 -13.87 3.94 28.54
CA LEU A 87 -13.00 4.43 29.59
C LEU A 87 -11.55 4.09 29.21
N ASP A 88 -10.73 5.07 29.08
CA ASP A 88 -9.30 4.91 28.82
C ASP A 88 -8.62 4.24 30.02
N THR A 89 -7.90 3.14 29.74
CA THR A 89 -7.19 2.34 30.73
C THR A 89 -5.67 2.37 30.52
N SER A 90 -5.17 3.33 29.78
CA SER A 90 -3.73 3.53 29.52
C SER A 90 -3.01 4.04 30.79
N LEU A 91 -1.68 3.93 30.78
CA LEU A 91 -0.84 4.36 31.89
C LEU A 91 -0.91 5.86 32.14
N SER A 92 -1.11 6.68 31.09
CA SER A 92 -1.26 8.14 31.18
C SER A 92 -2.42 8.57 32.09
N MET A 93 -3.45 7.73 32.20
CA MET A 93 -4.59 7.97 33.10
C MET A 93 -4.26 7.87 34.59
N LYS A 94 -3.06 7.39 34.98
CA LYS A 94 -2.57 7.43 36.39
C LYS A 94 -2.13 8.83 36.82
N GLN A 95 -1.94 9.75 35.89
CA GLN A 95 -1.53 11.11 36.18
C GLN A 95 -2.52 11.80 37.13
N ARG A 96 -1.99 12.51 38.13
CA ARG A 96 -2.76 13.22 39.16
C ARG A 96 -2.84 14.71 38.87
N ASP A 97 -3.48 15.09 37.80
CA ASP A 97 -3.66 16.48 37.37
C ASP A 97 -5.14 16.87 37.17
N ALA A 98 -6.06 15.95 37.42
CA ALA A 98 -7.50 16.20 37.47
C ALA A 98 -7.93 16.63 38.90
N GLY A 99 -7.58 17.84 39.32
CA GLY A 99 -7.77 18.29 40.69
C GLY A 99 -6.71 17.72 41.64
N ASN A 100 -7.09 16.86 42.59
CA ASN A 100 -6.15 16.11 43.46
C ASN A 100 -6.19 14.58 43.20
N GLU A 101 -6.98 14.18 42.21
CA GLU A 101 -7.23 12.76 41.88
C GLU A 101 -6.50 12.38 40.59
N SER A 102 -6.35 11.08 40.36
CA SER A 102 -5.88 10.61 39.06
C SER A 102 -6.96 10.83 37.99
N ARG A 103 -6.54 11.01 36.72
CA ARG A 103 -7.49 11.13 35.58
C ARG A 103 -8.46 9.97 35.57
N PHE A 104 -7.95 8.76 35.87
CA PHE A 104 -8.74 7.54 35.94
C PHE A 104 -9.78 7.55 37.05
N ASP A 105 -9.42 8.04 38.25
CA ASP A 105 -10.36 8.15 39.36
C ASP A 105 -11.39 9.25 39.11
N ALA A 106 -10.97 10.36 38.50
CA ALA A 106 -11.89 11.41 38.06
C ALA A 106 -12.91 10.89 37.02
N ALA A 107 -12.45 10.06 36.05
CA ALA A 107 -13.35 9.42 35.09
C ALA A 107 -14.37 8.49 35.77
N LYS A 108 -13.92 7.65 36.72
CA LYS A 108 -14.83 6.80 37.52
C LYS A 108 -15.85 7.63 38.32
N GLY A 109 -15.39 8.74 38.92
CA GLY A 109 -16.24 9.69 39.62
C GLY A 109 -17.33 10.26 38.72
N LEU A 110 -16.94 10.76 37.52
CA LEU A 110 -17.87 11.29 36.52
C LEU A 110 -18.91 10.28 36.06
N LEU A 111 -18.51 9.04 35.82
CA LEU A 111 -19.42 7.95 35.44
C LEU A 111 -20.41 7.62 36.56
N LYS A 112 -19.99 7.74 37.82
CA LYS A 112 -20.86 7.52 38.99
C LYS A 112 -21.82 8.70 39.20
N GLU A 113 -21.34 9.94 39.15
CA GLU A 113 -22.13 11.14 39.31
C GLU A 113 -23.15 11.34 38.19
N SER A 114 -22.79 10.96 36.95
CA SER A 114 -23.69 11.02 35.80
C SER A 114 -24.74 9.92 35.77
N GLY A 115 -24.70 8.95 36.72
CA GLY A 115 -25.67 7.85 36.80
C GLY A 115 -25.46 6.77 35.73
N VAL A 116 -24.32 6.75 35.06
CA VAL A 116 -23.94 5.70 34.08
C VAL A 116 -23.73 4.36 34.78
N VAL A 117 -23.13 4.41 35.95
CA VAL A 117 -22.85 3.22 36.74
C VAL A 117 -23.54 3.29 38.11
N THR A 118 -23.89 2.09 38.62
CA THR A 118 -24.43 1.90 39.96
C THR A 118 -23.35 2.09 41.02
N GLN A 119 -23.72 2.12 42.29
CA GLN A 119 -22.73 2.15 43.38
C GLN A 119 -21.81 0.91 43.41
N THR A 120 -22.21 -0.18 42.79
CA THR A 120 -21.38 -1.38 42.62
C THR A 120 -20.47 -1.31 41.39
N GLY A 121 -20.51 -0.23 40.62
CA GLY A 121 -19.67 -0.05 39.45
C GLY A 121 -20.12 -0.80 38.18
N MET A 122 -21.35 -1.25 38.14
CA MET A 122 -21.99 -1.89 36.97
C MET A 122 -22.81 -0.87 36.21
N ALA A 123 -23.00 -1.07 34.89
CA ALA A 123 -23.87 -0.23 34.09
C ALA A 123 -25.28 -0.13 34.70
N ALA A 124 -25.79 1.12 34.83
CA ALA A 124 -27.10 1.36 35.44
C ALA A 124 -28.26 1.03 34.49
N ASP A 125 -28.06 1.08 33.19
CA ASP A 125 -29.03 0.77 32.14
C ASP A 125 -28.41 -0.25 31.15
N PRO A 126 -29.13 -1.34 30.82
CA PRO A 126 -28.63 -2.33 29.86
C PRO A 126 -28.35 -1.79 28.45
N ARG A 127 -28.86 -0.60 28.11
CA ARG A 127 -28.54 0.13 26.86
C ARG A 127 -27.19 0.80 26.89
N LEU A 128 -26.55 0.93 28.06
CA LEU A 128 -25.21 1.47 28.21
C LEU A 128 -24.21 0.31 28.21
N ARG A 129 -23.29 0.31 27.24
CA ARG A 129 -22.23 -0.69 27.14
C ARG A 129 -20.90 -0.07 27.53
N LEU A 130 -20.29 -0.59 28.58
CA LEU A 130 -19.03 -0.08 29.12
C LEU A 130 -17.86 -0.84 28.51
N PHE A 131 -16.85 -0.12 28.05
CA PHE A 131 -15.59 -0.65 27.52
C PHE A 131 -14.41 0.01 28.23
N GLY A 132 -13.39 -0.80 28.54
CA GLY A 132 -12.06 -0.30 28.80
C GLY A 132 -11.26 -0.34 27.53
N PHE A 133 -10.56 0.73 27.17
CA PHE A 133 -9.74 0.74 25.96
C PHE A 133 -8.32 1.24 26.24
N SER A 134 -7.38 0.70 25.48
CA SER A 134 -5.97 1.11 25.41
C SER A 134 -5.41 0.68 24.05
N ASP A 135 -4.65 -0.39 23.95
CA ASP A 135 -4.20 -1.03 22.71
C ASP A 135 -5.33 -1.75 21.95
N ASP A 136 -6.43 -2.03 22.61
CA ASP A 136 -7.71 -2.48 22.04
C ASP A 136 -8.84 -2.20 23.04
N ALA A 137 -10.10 -2.27 22.57
CA ALA A 137 -11.26 -2.11 23.43
C ALA A 137 -11.80 -3.47 23.91
N GLN A 138 -12.05 -3.57 25.22
CA GLN A 138 -12.62 -4.76 25.83
C GLN A 138 -13.88 -4.41 26.62
N PRO A 139 -14.98 -5.20 26.50
CA PRO A 139 -16.18 -4.94 27.26
C PRO A 139 -15.93 -5.20 28.75
N ILE A 140 -16.37 -4.26 29.60
CA ILE A 140 -16.26 -4.36 31.04
C ILE A 140 -17.41 -5.23 31.55
N GLN A 141 -17.10 -6.48 31.90
CA GLN A 141 -18.08 -7.44 32.40
C GLN A 141 -18.24 -7.41 33.94
N LYS A 142 -17.28 -6.81 34.62
CA LYS A 142 -17.25 -6.66 36.09
C LYS A 142 -17.37 -5.18 36.46
N SER A 143 -17.17 -4.91 37.74
CA SER A 143 -17.20 -3.51 38.24
C SER A 143 -16.08 -2.65 37.65
N ILE A 144 -16.40 -1.41 37.24
CA ILE A 144 -15.37 -0.44 36.87
C ILE A 144 -14.46 -0.05 38.04
N LEU A 145 -14.91 -0.31 39.27
CA LEU A 145 -14.15 0.03 40.47
C LEU A 145 -12.89 -0.84 40.62
N ASP A 146 -12.92 -2.07 40.08
CA ASP A 146 -11.83 -3.02 40.12
C ASP A 146 -10.81 -2.81 39.00
N LEU A 147 -11.12 -1.92 38.04
CA LEU A 147 -10.20 -1.61 36.91
C LEU A 147 -9.04 -0.76 37.39
N VAL A 148 -7.84 -1.10 36.87
CA VAL A 148 -6.60 -0.35 37.09
C VAL A 148 -6.01 -0.01 35.71
N PRO A 149 -5.57 1.23 35.48
CA PRO A 149 -4.92 1.59 34.24
C PRO A 149 -3.58 0.84 34.11
N ALA A 150 -3.45 0.03 33.06
CA ALA A 150 -2.30 -0.83 32.81
C ALA A 150 -1.89 -0.91 31.34
N GLY A 151 -2.66 -0.29 30.45
CA GLY A 151 -2.39 -0.28 29.00
C GLY A 151 -1.13 0.54 28.68
N LYS A 152 -0.27 0.01 27.83
CA LYS A 152 1.00 0.65 27.45
C LYS A 152 0.87 1.68 26.35
N THR A 153 -0.20 1.63 25.57
CA THR A 153 -0.47 2.51 24.44
C THR A 153 -1.98 2.70 24.27
N THR A 154 -2.38 3.83 23.72
CA THR A 154 -3.79 4.09 23.35
C THR A 154 -3.91 4.14 21.84
N LEU A 155 -4.70 3.21 21.25
CA LEU A 155 -4.93 3.06 19.83
C LEU A 155 -6.41 3.37 19.53
N PHE A 156 -6.70 4.64 19.20
CA PHE A 156 -8.09 5.11 19.06
C PHE A 156 -8.83 4.46 17.89
N HIS A 157 -8.20 4.41 16.71
CA HIS A 157 -8.85 3.90 15.51
C HIS A 157 -9.25 2.42 15.70
N LYS A 158 -8.34 1.62 16.19
CA LYS A 158 -8.57 0.19 16.48
C LYS A 158 -9.65 0.00 17.55
N SER A 159 -9.50 0.71 18.68
CA SER A 159 -10.41 0.60 19.82
C SER A 159 -11.83 1.03 19.48
N ILE A 160 -11.99 2.15 18.79
CA ILE A 160 -13.30 2.65 18.36
C ILE A 160 -13.94 1.67 17.36
N ASN A 161 -13.19 1.13 16.40
CA ASN A 161 -13.73 0.12 15.48
C ASN A 161 -14.15 -1.17 16.19
N THR A 162 -13.38 -1.62 17.18
CA THR A 162 -13.76 -2.76 18.03
C THR A 162 -15.05 -2.49 18.79
N MET A 163 -15.18 -1.31 19.44
CA MET A 163 -16.41 -0.91 20.12
C MET A 163 -17.60 -0.87 19.17
N LEU A 164 -17.47 -0.23 18.00
CA LEU A 164 -18.53 -0.13 16.99
C LEU A 164 -18.93 -1.48 16.38
N SER A 165 -18.09 -2.48 16.50
CA SER A 165 -18.35 -3.85 16.01
C SER A 165 -18.88 -4.79 17.08
N ALA A 166 -18.89 -4.37 18.35
CA ALA A 166 -19.27 -5.21 19.50
C ALA A 166 -20.79 -5.43 19.67
N PRO A 167 -21.72 -4.52 19.27
CA PRO A 167 -23.13 -4.78 19.36
C PRO A 167 -23.55 -6.03 18.57
N ALA A 168 -24.31 -6.92 19.21
CA ALA A 168 -24.71 -8.19 18.63
C ALA A 168 -26.05 -8.08 17.90
N GLY A 169 -26.18 -8.78 16.77
CA GLY A 169 -27.45 -8.89 16.05
C GLY A 169 -27.89 -7.57 15.40
N ASP A 170 -29.10 -7.13 15.70
CA ASP A 170 -29.77 -5.98 15.10
C ASP A 170 -29.65 -4.69 15.93
N GLU A 171 -28.83 -4.66 16.97
CA GLU A 171 -28.59 -3.47 17.80
C GLU A 171 -27.92 -2.36 16.98
N ALA A 172 -28.40 -1.10 17.10
CA ALA A 172 -27.79 0.07 16.48
C ALA A 172 -27.06 0.89 17.53
N VAL A 173 -25.88 1.43 17.17
CA VAL A 173 -25.15 2.34 18.05
C VAL A 173 -25.80 3.73 17.99
N SER A 174 -26.14 4.29 19.14
CA SER A 174 -26.68 5.64 19.29
C SER A 174 -25.58 6.70 19.32
N ALA A 175 -24.53 6.43 20.07
CA ALA A 175 -23.37 7.29 20.23
C ALA A 175 -22.21 6.49 20.85
N VAL A 176 -20.99 7.01 20.67
CA VAL A 176 -19.80 6.59 21.42
C VAL A 176 -19.38 7.75 22.32
N ILE A 177 -19.19 7.49 23.62
CA ILE A 177 -18.72 8.47 24.59
C ILE A 177 -17.36 8.00 25.10
N LEU A 178 -16.32 8.81 24.95
CA LEU A 178 -14.96 8.50 25.36
C LEU A 178 -14.57 9.37 26.57
N LEU A 179 -14.01 8.74 27.61
CA LEU A 179 -13.37 9.42 28.73
C LEU A 179 -11.88 9.13 28.67
N THR A 180 -11.09 10.12 28.28
CA THR A 180 -9.68 9.93 27.91
C THR A 180 -8.92 11.27 28.01
N ASP A 181 -7.60 11.22 28.01
CA ASP A 181 -6.73 12.39 27.84
C ASP A 181 -6.42 12.70 26.36
N GLY A 182 -6.79 11.83 25.42
CA GLY A 182 -6.74 12.09 23.98
C GLY A 182 -5.44 11.73 23.28
N HIS A 183 -4.50 11.08 23.96
CA HIS A 183 -3.24 10.67 23.36
C HIS A 183 -3.41 9.44 22.48
N ASP A 184 -3.14 9.58 21.16
CA ASP A 184 -3.22 8.51 20.17
C ASP A 184 -1.83 8.09 19.68
N PHE A 185 -1.53 6.81 19.80
CA PHE A 185 -0.27 6.22 19.36
C PHE A 185 -0.38 5.43 18.06
N GLU A 186 -1.59 5.37 17.46
CA GLU A 186 -1.82 4.60 16.23
C GLU A 186 -1.40 5.35 14.96
N MET A 187 -1.11 6.65 15.05
CA MET A 187 -0.76 7.53 13.92
C MET A 187 -1.81 7.54 12.80
N VAL A 188 -3.06 7.25 13.12
CA VAL A 188 -4.17 7.37 12.20
C VAL A 188 -4.80 8.75 12.34
N ASN A 189 -5.01 9.43 11.21
CA ASN A 189 -5.66 10.75 11.23
C ASN A 189 -7.05 10.64 11.92
N PRO A 190 -7.32 11.44 12.99
CA PRO A 190 -8.57 11.39 13.74
C PRO A 190 -9.80 11.60 12.87
N VAL A 191 -9.67 12.41 11.80
CA VAL A 191 -10.76 12.67 10.85
C VAL A 191 -11.18 11.38 10.13
N LYS A 192 -10.25 10.49 9.79
CA LYS A 192 -10.56 9.20 9.17
C LYS A 192 -11.39 8.31 10.10
N THR A 193 -11.02 8.26 11.36
CA THR A 193 -11.76 7.50 12.39
C THR A 193 -13.14 8.11 12.63
N GLY A 194 -13.22 9.44 12.73
CA GLY A 194 -14.49 10.17 12.87
C GLY A 194 -15.44 9.91 11.70
N ILE A 195 -14.96 9.98 10.45
CA ILE A 195 -15.78 9.69 9.26
C ILE A 195 -16.27 8.22 9.27
N ALA A 196 -15.44 7.28 9.70
CA ALA A 196 -15.85 5.88 9.81
C ALA A 196 -16.99 5.68 10.81
N ALA A 197 -16.98 6.41 11.93
CA ALA A 197 -18.07 6.42 12.89
C ALA A 197 -19.32 7.16 12.37
N HIS A 198 -19.14 8.29 11.67
CA HIS A 198 -20.21 9.03 11.01
C HIS A 198 -20.98 8.16 10.01
N ASN A 199 -20.26 7.39 9.18
CA ASN A 199 -20.86 6.48 8.21
C ASN A 199 -21.69 5.35 8.86
N ARG A 200 -21.47 5.08 10.15
CA ARG A 200 -22.26 4.13 10.96
C ARG A 200 -23.37 4.82 11.77
N GLU A 201 -23.61 6.11 11.55
CA GLU A 201 -24.58 6.93 12.29
C GLU A 201 -24.29 6.93 13.82
N ALA A 202 -23.01 6.83 14.21
CA ALA A 202 -22.56 6.72 15.59
C ALA A 202 -21.66 7.94 15.96
N PRO A 203 -22.23 9.10 16.31
CA PRO A 203 -21.46 10.27 16.70
C PRO A 203 -20.59 9.97 17.91
N ILE A 204 -19.35 10.48 17.90
CA ILE A 204 -18.41 10.34 19.00
C ILE A 204 -18.43 11.61 19.84
N TYR A 205 -18.63 11.45 21.13
CA TYR A 205 -18.46 12.47 22.14
C TYR A 205 -17.25 12.13 23.00
N ALA A 206 -16.46 13.12 23.38
CA ALA A 206 -15.32 12.90 24.25
C ALA A 206 -15.35 13.85 25.44
N VAL A 207 -14.98 13.34 26.62
CA VAL A 207 -14.66 14.13 27.80
C VAL A 207 -13.14 14.11 27.95
N ALA A 208 -12.53 15.27 27.82
CA ALA A 208 -11.10 15.44 27.98
C ALA A 208 -10.76 15.46 29.48
N LEU A 209 -9.88 14.56 29.91
CA LEU A 209 -9.46 14.42 31.31
C LEU A 209 -8.00 14.87 31.47
N GLY A 210 -7.74 15.63 32.52
CA GLY A 210 -6.42 16.21 32.81
C GLY A 210 -6.35 17.72 32.52
N LYS A 211 -5.18 18.30 32.81
CA LYS A 211 -4.97 19.73 32.55
C LYS A 211 -4.85 19.99 31.06
N GLN A 212 -5.68 20.91 30.59
CA GLN A 212 -5.51 21.49 29.26
C GLN A 212 -4.31 22.46 29.32
N GLY A 213 -3.16 22.00 28.83
CA GLY A 213 -1.98 22.83 28.60
C GLY A 213 -1.55 22.65 27.13
N SER A 214 -0.93 23.67 26.57
CA SER A 214 -0.25 23.48 25.29
C SER A 214 1.00 22.61 25.54
N VAL A 215 0.89 21.30 25.42
CA VAL A 215 2.07 20.43 25.32
C VAL A 215 2.77 20.81 24.04
N ARG A 216 4.07 20.96 24.13
CA ARG A 216 4.94 21.15 22.98
C ARG A 216 5.93 20.01 22.98
N ASP A 217 5.90 19.22 21.92
CA ASP A 217 6.77 18.08 21.77
C ASP A 217 7.08 17.83 20.29
N VAL A 218 8.33 17.48 20.00
CA VAL A 218 8.81 17.11 18.65
C VAL A 218 9.53 15.79 18.76
N ALA A 219 8.91 14.73 18.26
CA ALA A 219 9.54 13.42 18.21
C ALA A 219 10.06 13.08 16.80
N VAL A 220 11.25 12.52 16.71
CA VAL A 220 11.89 12.09 15.46
C VAL A 220 11.79 10.58 15.30
N ARG A 221 11.34 10.13 14.14
CA ARG A 221 11.27 8.71 13.79
C ARG A 221 11.89 8.45 12.42
N ILE A 222 12.75 7.46 12.30
CA ILE A 222 13.24 6.99 11.01
C ILE A 222 12.16 6.13 10.35
N THR A 223 11.64 6.58 9.21
CA THR A 223 10.56 5.92 8.46
C THR A 223 11.05 5.12 7.27
N GLY A 224 12.25 5.42 6.78
CA GLY A 224 12.86 4.67 5.70
C GLY A 224 14.37 4.86 5.66
N TYR A 225 15.08 3.78 5.41
CA TYR A 225 16.52 3.81 5.20
C TYR A 225 16.94 2.73 4.21
N GLN A 226 18.03 2.99 3.51
CA GLN A 226 18.68 1.99 2.67
C GLN A 226 19.66 1.20 3.56
N PRO A 227 19.50 -0.13 3.70
CA PRO A 227 20.37 -0.93 4.58
C PRO A 227 21.83 -0.95 4.10
N TYR A 228 22.07 -0.74 2.81
CA TYR A 228 23.39 -0.54 2.21
C TYR A 228 23.32 0.38 0.98
N CYS A 229 24.43 1.02 0.68
CA CYS A 229 24.66 1.74 -0.57
C CYS A 229 26.08 1.45 -1.10
N TYR A 230 26.32 1.84 -2.35
CA TYR A 230 27.65 1.75 -2.94
C TYR A 230 28.47 2.99 -2.61
N VAL A 231 29.80 2.81 -2.59
CA VAL A 231 30.76 3.93 -2.51
C VAL A 231 30.39 5.02 -3.52
N LYS A 232 30.35 6.28 -3.07
CA LYS A 232 29.99 7.46 -3.86
C LYS A 232 28.57 7.45 -4.42
N GLN A 233 27.71 6.54 -3.99
CA GLN A 233 26.29 6.56 -4.31
C GLN A 233 25.52 7.42 -3.30
N LYS A 234 24.51 8.15 -3.78
CA LYS A 234 23.56 8.85 -2.92
C LYS A 234 22.65 7.84 -2.24
N ALA A 235 22.64 7.87 -0.92
CA ALA A 235 21.68 7.14 -0.09
C ALA A 235 20.69 8.13 0.53
N ARG A 236 19.48 7.68 0.80
CA ARG A 236 18.42 8.51 1.39
C ARG A 236 18.10 8.02 2.79
N ILE A 237 17.96 8.98 3.68
CA ILE A 237 17.51 8.78 5.06
C ILE A 237 16.21 9.56 5.20
N ASN A 238 15.12 8.84 5.39
CA ASN A 238 13.79 9.43 5.55
C ASN A 238 13.40 9.39 7.02
N ALA A 239 13.09 10.55 7.56
CA ALA A 239 12.58 10.70 8.92
C ALA A 239 11.21 11.37 8.86
N THR A 240 10.38 11.08 9.85
CA THR A 240 9.14 11.79 10.09
C THR A 240 9.22 12.45 11.45
N LEU A 241 8.92 13.73 11.51
CA LEU A 241 8.78 14.50 12.73
C LEU A 241 7.34 14.46 13.15
N ARG A 242 7.05 13.98 14.35
CA ARG A 242 5.75 14.12 15.00
C ARG A 242 5.73 15.40 15.80
N LEU A 243 4.68 16.21 15.60
CA LEU A 243 4.57 17.55 16.15
C LEU A 243 3.31 17.64 17.02
N ILE A 244 3.47 18.03 18.27
CA ILE A 244 2.38 18.27 19.21
C ILE A 244 2.50 19.69 19.73
N GLY A 245 1.50 20.54 19.52
CA GLY A 245 1.48 21.93 19.98
C GLY A 245 2.59 22.83 19.40
N CYS A 246 3.23 22.39 18.31
CA CYS A 246 4.29 23.12 17.60
C CYS A 246 4.12 23.06 16.07
N GLU A 247 2.89 22.85 15.59
CA GLU A 247 2.57 22.72 14.17
C GLU A 247 2.72 24.01 13.35
N LEU A 248 3.03 25.14 14.00
CA LEU A 248 3.27 26.44 13.36
C LEU A 248 4.74 26.88 13.45
N GLU A 249 5.60 26.07 14.07
CA GLU A 249 6.99 26.44 14.35
C GLU A 249 7.91 26.17 13.15
N ASP A 250 9.00 26.95 13.10
CA ASP A 250 10.13 26.67 12.24
C ASP A 250 11.11 25.73 12.95
N LEU A 251 11.33 24.55 12.40
CA LEU A 251 12.16 23.53 12.99
C LEU A 251 13.53 23.48 12.31
N ASN A 252 14.61 23.41 13.11
CA ASN A 252 15.94 23.15 12.62
C ASN A 252 16.25 21.65 12.75
N VAL A 253 16.19 20.94 11.64
CA VAL A 253 16.49 19.50 11.59
C VAL A 253 17.93 19.30 11.13
N GLN A 254 18.71 18.66 11.94
CA GLN A 254 20.13 18.37 11.68
C GLN A 254 20.32 16.90 11.39
N LEU A 255 21.16 16.62 10.41
CA LEU A 255 21.72 15.29 10.20
C LEU A 255 23.14 15.29 10.75
N LEU A 256 23.38 14.40 11.70
CA LEU A 256 24.71 14.19 12.26
C LEU A 256 25.30 12.88 11.70
N ARG A 257 26.59 12.87 11.46
CA ARG A 257 27.39 11.68 11.14
C ARG A 257 28.41 11.47 12.22
N GLN A 258 28.34 10.36 12.93
CA GLN A 258 29.23 10.07 14.05
C GLN A 258 29.35 11.25 15.07
N GLY A 259 28.21 11.90 15.37
CA GLY A 259 28.12 13.03 16.27
C GLY A 259 28.49 14.41 15.71
N GLN A 260 28.87 14.50 14.41
CA GLN A 260 29.17 15.77 13.75
C GLN A 260 28.06 16.16 12.79
N VAL A 261 27.58 17.41 12.84
CA VAL A 261 26.55 17.92 11.95
C VAL A 261 27.10 18.00 10.53
N VAL A 262 26.48 17.26 9.60
CA VAL A 262 26.84 17.24 8.19
C VAL A 262 25.85 18.02 7.31
N GLN A 263 24.58 18.06 7.71
CA GLN A 263 23.55 18.83 7.01
C GLN A 263 22.58 19.45 8.02
N THR A 264 22.02 20.60 7.67
CA THR A 264 20.94 21.24 8.42
C THR A 264 19.85 21.66 7.47
N LYS A 265 18.62 21.31 7.78
CA LYS A 265 17.41 21.74 7.03
C LYS A 265 16.50 22.54 7.95
N ARG A 266 16.06 23.70 7.48
CA ARG A 266 15.04 24.47 8.14
C ARG A 266 13.70 24.11 7.48
N VAL A 267 12.77 23.59 8.25
CA VAL A 267 11.46 23.14 7.78
C VAL A 267 10.37 23.83 8.61
N ASN A 268 9.31 24.27 7.92
CA ASN A 268 8.13 24.83 8.57
C ASN A 268 7.07 23.73 8.69
N ALA A 269 6.45 23.65 9.83
CA ALA A 269 5.50 22.60 10.15
C ALA A 269 4.18 22.66 9.35
N GLN A 270 3.81 23.82 8.77
CA GLN A 270 2.65 24.03 7.88
C GLN A 270 1.32 23.47 8.42
N GLN A 271 1.12 23.49 9.74
CA GLN A 271 -0.03 22.89 10.45
C GLN A 271 -0.13 21.34 10.31
N LEU A 272 0.96 20.68 9.94
CA LEU A 272 1.01 19.23 9.89
C LEU A 272 1.37 18.67 11.27
N GLN A 273 0.73 17.58 11.67
CA GLN A 273 1.11 16.80 12.86
C GLN A 273 2.28 15.86 12.57
N GLU A 274 2.44 15.49 11.32
CA GLU A 274 3.56 14.68 10.84
C GLU A 274 4.22 15.37 9.66
N LEU A 275 5.52 15.64 9.78
CA LEU A 275 6.31 16.33 8.78
C LEU A 275 7.42 15.40 8.28
N PRO A 276 7.33 14.93 7.03
CA PRO A 276 8.40 14.11 6.45
C PRO A 276 9.62 14.97 6.13
N VAL A 277 10.80 14.46 6.48
CA VAL A 277 12.10 15.09 6.19
C VAL A 277 13.01 14.05 5.56
N GLU A 278 13.58 14.37 4.40
CA GLU A 278 14.51 13.51 3.68
C GLU A 278 15.91 14.11 3.67
N PHE A 279 16.93 13.31 3.90
CA PHE A 279 18.33 13.68 3.74
C PHE A 279 19.01 12.79 2.70
N GLU A 280 19.85 13.41 1.86
CA GLU A 280 20.72 12.68 0.92
C GLU A 280 22.15 12.69 1.45
N VAL A 281 22.77 11.52 1.51
CA VAL A 281 24.15 11.34 1.97
C VAL A 281 24.96 10.56 0.94
N THR A 282 26.26 10.83 0.89
CA THR A 282 27.20 10.14 -0.01
C THR A 282 28.47 9.87 0.74
N GLU A 283 28.89 8.60 0.80
CA GLU A 283 30.11 8.19 1.49
C GLU A 283 31.20 7.80 0.50
N PRO A 284 32.43 8.29 0.68
CA PRO A 284 33.53 8.02 -0.23
C PRO A 284 34.22 6.66 0.03
N GLU A 285 34.06 6.05 1.21
CA GLU A 285 34.77 4.85 1.63
C GLU A 285 33.83 3.75 2.11
N VAL A 286 34.26 2.51 2.01
CA VAL A 286 33.54 1.33 2.52
C VAL A 286 33.52 1.37 4.04
N GLY A 287 32.37 1.07 4.64
CA GLY A 287 32.24 1.03 6.09
C GLY A 287 30.80 1.08 6.56
N GLN A 288 30.62 1.00 7.86
CA GLN A 288 29.35 1.23 8.51
C GLN A 288 29.33 2.61 9.16
N TYR A 289 28.40 3.45 8.72
CA TYR A 289 28.27 4.83 9.18
C TYR A 289 27.01 4.98 10.04
N GLU A 290 27.17 5.63 11.18
CA GLU A 290 26.06 6.00 12.04
C GLU A 290 25.60 7.39 11.66
N TYR A 291 24.30 7.53 11.38
CA TYR A 291 23.62 8.79 11.15
C TYR A 291 22.55 9.01 12.20
N GLU A 292 22.47 10.23 12.70
CA GLU A 292 21.46 10.66 13.65
C GLU A 292 20.70 11.84 13.05
N VAL A 293 19.37 11.73 12.97
CA VAL A 293 18.51 12.86 12.68
C VAL A 293 18.09 13.47 14.00
N HIS A 294 18.42 14.73 14.20
CA HIS A 294 18.20 15.47 15.43
C HIS A 294 17.44 16.76 15.15
N VAL A 295 16.41 17.06 15.92
CA VAL A 295 15.73 18.35 15.95
C VAL A 295 16.22 19.16 17.16
N GLN A 296 16.58 20.41 16.93
CA GLN A 296 16.96 21.28 18.03
C GLN A 296 15.76 21.48 18.97
N PRO A 297 15.92 21.28 20.29
CA PRO A 297 14.86 21.41 21.25
C PRO A 297 14.17 22.78 21.19
N LEU A 298 12.86 22.76 21.24
CA LEU A 298 12.05 23.98 21.33
C LEU A 298 11.92 24.47 22.78
N ALA A 299 11.63 25.74 22.96
CA ALA A 299 11.38 26.27 24.29
C ALA A 299 10.11 25.63 24.90
N ASN A 300 10.21 25.15 26.13
CA ASN A 300 9.15 24.45 26.87
C ASN A 300 8.68 23.16 26.28
N GLU A 301 9.56 22.45 25.63
CA GLU A 301 9.34 21.08 25.15
C GLU A 301 9.34 20.10 26.34
N VAL A 302 8.43 19.11 26.29
CA VAL A 302 8.20 18.20 27.43
C VAL A 302 9.28 17.13 27.48
N ASP A 303 9.60 16.53 26.32
CA ASP A 303 10.66 15.53 26.19
C ASP A 303 11.64 15.94 25.09
N THR A 304 12.92 16.04 25.43
CA THR A 304 13.99 16.31 24.47
C THR A 304 14.77 15.06 24.09
N ALA A 305 14.50 13.92 24.74
CA ALA A 305 15.19 12.67 24.46
C ALA A 305 14.67 12.01 23.16
N ASN A 306 13.42 12.30 22.78
CA ASN A 306 12.79 11.82 21.56
C ASN A 306 13.06 12.70 20.31
N ASN A 307 13.83 13.79 20.47
CA ASN A 307 14.22 14.69 19.38
C ASN A 307 15.29 14.10 18.45
N SER A 308 15.75 12.88 18.70
CA SER A 308 16.78 12.21 17.92
C SER A 308 16.38 10.78 17.54
N ALA A 309 16.74 10.40 16.32
CA ALA A 309 16.65 9.00 15.87
C ALA A 309 17.91 8.60 15.09
N ILE A 310 18.40 7.40 15.35
CA ILE A 310 19.67 6.90 14.77
C ILE A 310 19.37 5.84 13.72
N THR A 311 20.17 5.84 12.65
CA THR A 311 20.19 4.78 11.64
C THR A 311 21.60 4.41 11.24
N TYR A 312 21.79 3.20 10.71
CA TYR A 312 23.08 2.72 10.25
C TYR A 312 23.05 2.49 8.75
N LEU A 313 24.01 3.08 8.02
CA LEU A 313 24.21 2.90 6.60
C LEU A 313 25.47 2.08 6.36
N ASN A 314 25.35 0.94 5.68
CA ASN A 314 26.48 0.14 5.24
C ASN A 314 26.90 0.55 3.83
N VAL A 315 28.13 0.98 3.66
CA VAL A 315 28.72 1.35 2.37
C VAL A 315 29.58 0.21 1.87
N ILE A 316 29.26 -0.28 0.70
CA ILE A 316 29.94 -1.43 0.07
C ILE A 316 30.55 -1.04 -1.28
N ASP A 317 31.60 -1.76 -1.68
CA ASP A 317 32.26 -1.58 -2.98
C ASP A 317 32.31 -2.91 -3.75
N GLN A 318 31.24 -3.70 -3.64
CA GLN A 318 31.18 -4.99 -4.30
C GLN A 318 30.32 -4.91 -5.54
N GLN A 319 30.86 -5.44 -6.64
CA GLN A 319 30.12 -5.46 -7.90
C GLN A 319 28.91 -6.40 -7.83
N ILE A 320 27.80 -5.95 -8.38
CA ILE A 320 26.58 -6.72 -8.57
C ILE A 320 26.78 -7.62 -9.77
N ARG A 321 26.62 -8.92 -9.58
CA ARG A 321 26.70 -9.88 -10.69
C ARG A 321 25.36 -9.98 -11.41
N VAL A 322 25.34 -9.59 -12.68
CA VAL A 322 24.15 -9.54 -13.54
C VAL A 322 24.29 -10.56 -14.65
N LEU A 323 23.27 -11.41 -14.83
CA LEU A 323 23.11 -12.27 -15.98
C LEU A 323 22.03 -11.73 -16.90
N LEU A 324 22.38 -11.40 -18.14
CA LEU A 324 21.46 -10.96 -19.19
C LEU A 324 21.25 -12.09 -20.21
N LEU A 325 20.02 -12.55 -20.38
CA LEU A 325 19.64 -13.58 -21.34
C LEU A 325 18.65 -13.00 -22.36
N GLU A 326 18.97 -13.12 -23.65
CA GLU A 326 18.13 -12.59 -24.72
C GLU A 326 18.13 -13.50 -25.95
N GLY A 327 16.94 -13.95 -26.34
CA GLY A 327 16.75 -14.83 -27.50
C GLY A 327 16.32 -14.11 -28.79
N ASP A 328 15.72 -12.91 -28.65
CA ASP A 328 15.23 -12.07 -29.75
C ASP A 328 15.65 -10.60 -29.52
N PRO A 329 16.93 -10.27 -29.85
CA PRO A 329 17.53 -8.98 -29.50
C PRO A 329 16.88 -7.82 -30.25
N TYR A 330 16.71 -6.73 -29.51
CA TYR A 330 16.19 -5.45 -30.01
C TYR A 330 17.07 -4.28 -29.54
N TRP A 331 16.70 -3.07 -29.90
CA TRP A 331 17.42 -1.87 -29.45
C TRP A 331 17.51 -1.76 -27.94
N ASP A 332 16.41 -2.05 -27.21
CA ASP A 332 16.39 -2.03 -25.74
C ASP A 332 17.46 -2.98 -25.15
N THR A 333 17.62 -4.18 -25.68
CA THR A 333 18.66 -5.12 -25.24
C THR A 333 20.05 -4.57 -25.46
N THR A 334 20.29 -3.95 -26.63
CA THR A 334 21.61 -3.41 -26.99
C THR A 334 21.98 -2.22 -26.08
N PHE A 335 21.02 -1.32 -25.83
CA PHE A 335 21.23 -0.16 -24.96
C PHE A 335 21.38 -0.59 -23.50
N LEU A 336 20.57 -1.55 -23.03
CA LEU A 336 20.65 -2.10 -21.69
C LEU A 336 21.99 -2.78 -21.44
N GLN A 337 22.42 -3.65 -22.33
CA GLN A 337 23.73 -4.30 -22.26
C GLN A 337 24.87 -3.27 -22.19
N ARG A 338 24.84 -2.24 -23.04
CA ARG A 338 25.86 -1.18 -23.04
C ARG A 338 25.82 -0.35 -21.76
N SER A 339 24.64 -0.02 -21.24
CA SER A 339 24.46 0.71 -19.99
C SER A 339 25.07 -0.06 -18.81
N LEU A 340 24.69 -1.30 -18.65
CA LEU A 340 25.21 -2.17 -17.60
C LEU A 340 26.73 -2.38 -17.68
N MET A 341 27.27 -2.57 -18.91
CA MET A 341 28.70 -2.76 -19.12
C MET A 341 29.55 -1.51 -18.79
N ARG A 342 28.99 -0.30 -19.00
CA ARG A 342 29.69 0.96 -18.69
C ARG A 342 29.71 1.27 -17.20
N ASN A 343 28.78 0.76 -16.42
CA ASN A 343 28.64 1.07 -15.01
C ASN A 343 29.53 0.14 -14.19
N ASP A 344 30.52 0.68 -13.47
CA ASP A 344 31.50 -0.07 -12.69
C ASP A 344 30.88 -0.84 -11.51
N LYS A 345 29.64 -0.53 -11.13
CA LYS A 345 28.92 -1.26 -10.09
C LYS A 345 28.49 -2.65 -10.51
N PHE A 346 28.41 -2.93 -11.81
CA PHE A 346 27.92 -4.20 -12.34
C PHE A 346 29.06 -5.02 -12.93
N ASP A 347 29.09 -6.30 -12.59
CA ASP A 347 29.82 -7.36 -13.31
C ASP A 347 28.79 -8.14 -14.13
N VAL A 348 28.91 -8.05 -15.45
CA VAL A 348 27.85 -8.47 -16.37
C VAL A 348 28.30 -9.61 -17.25
N ASP A 349 27.52 -10.68 -17.21
CA ASP A 349 27.55 -11.78 -18.16
C ASP A 349 26.29 -11.73 -19.04
N ALA A 350 26.45 -11.79 -20.35
CA ALA A 350 25.33 -11.73 -21.29
C ALA A 350 25.39 -12.84 -22.34
N LEU A 351 24.27 -13.51 -22.56
CA LEU A 351 24.06 -14.48 -23.65
C LEU A 351 22.95 -13.93 -24.55
N ILE A 352 23.32 -13.57 -25.78
CA ILE A 352 22.42 -12.94 -26.74
C ILE A 352 22.44 -13.73 -28.05
N ARG A 353 21.27 -14.19 -28.49
CA ARG A 353 21.12 -14.96 -29.72
C ARG A 353 20.84 -14.03 -30.90
N TYR A 354 21.78 -13.94 -31.83
CA TYR A 354 21.65 -13.15 -33.07
C TYR A 354 21.17 -13.95 -34.29
N GLY A 355 21.00 -15.24 -34.13
CA GLY A 355 20.51 -16.12 -35.19
C GLY A 355 20.36 -17.57 -34.73
N PRO A 356 19.82 -18.48 -35.56
CA PRO A 356 19.49 -19.87 -35.16
C PRO A 356 20.64 -20.65 -34.51
N ASN A 357 21.88 -20.41 -34.97
CA ASN A 357 23.08 -21.09 -34.47
C ASN A 357 24.13 -20.08 -34.00
N HIS A 358 23.74 -18.86 -33.69
CA HIS A 358 24.71 -17.82 -33.33
C HIS A 358 24.27 -17.15 -32.01
N VAL A 359 24.84 -17.67 -30.93
CA VAL A 359 24.74 -17.05 -29.58
C VAL A 359 26.06 -16.37 -29.28
N ARG A 360 26.00 -15.11 -28.93
CA ARG A 360 27.15 -14.32 -28.49
C ARG A 360 27.20 -14.30 -26.98
N ALA A 361 28.29 -14.83 -26.43
CA ALA A 361 28.63 -14.70 -25.03
C ALA A 361 29.49 -13.46 -24.82
N ILE A 362 29.10 -12.60 -23.87
CA ILE A 362 29.78 -11.34 -23.57
C ILE A 362 30.01 -11.31 -22.06
N ARG A 363 31.22 -11.03 -21.62
CA ARG A 363 31.61 -10.85 -20.22
C ARG A 363 32.26 -9.49 -20.03
N LYS A 364 31.93 -8.81 -18.92
CA LYS A 364 32.64 -7.60 -18.52
C LYS A 364 33.99 -7.94 -17.92
N THR A 365 34.01 -8.88 -16.98
CA THR A 365 35.25 -9.36 -16.37
C THR A 365 35.68 -10.66 -17.03
N PRO A 366 36.91 -10.74 -17.58
CA PRO A 366 37.42 -11.99 -18.17
C PRO A 366 37.41 -13.11 -17.14
N GLY A 367 36.71 -14.18 -17.42
CA GLY A 367 36.64 -15.39 -16.58
C GLY A 367 37.30 -16.58 -17.25
N THR A 368 37.64 -17.62 -16.49
CA THR A 368 38.14 -18.90 -16.98
C THR A 368 36.97 -19.71 -17.51
N GLY A 369 37.02 -20.08 -18.80
CA GLY A 369 36.01 -20.92 -19.46
C GLY A 369 34.96 -20.15 -20.29
N GLU A 370 34.24 -20.89 -21.11
CA GLU A 370 33.18 -20.34 -21.97
C GLU A 370 31.90 -20.10 -21.15
N LEU A 371 31.24 -18.93 -21.37
CA LEU A 371 29.98 -18.62 -20.74
C LEU A 371 28.88 -19.51 -21.36
N GLN A 372 28.25 -20.31 -20.53
CA GLN A 372 27.16 -21.18 -20.91
C GLN A 372 25.87 -20.82 -20.18
N LEU A 373 24.74 -21.23 -20.74
CA LEU A 373 23.45 -21.09 -20.07
C LEU A 373 23.45 -21.88 -18.76
N PRO A 374 23.04 -21.29 -17.63
CA PRO A 374 22.97 -22.00 -16.35
C PRO A 374 22.06 -23.23 -16.42
N GLU A 375 22.59 -24.38 -16.04
CA GLU A 375 21.87 -25.65 -15.99
C GLU A 375 21.54 -26.09 -14.55
N THR A 376 22.13 -25.44 -13.56
CA THR A 376 21.92 -25.74 -12.14
C THR A 376 21.55 -24.50 -11.34
N LEU A 377 20.85 -24.73 -10.22
CA LEU A 377 20.47 -23.66 -9.30
C LEU A 377 21.68 -22.91 -8.73
N ASP A 378 22.77 -23.61 -8.47
CA ASP A 378 24.01 -23.00 -7.92
C ASP A 378 24.71 -22.08 -8.93
N GLN A 379 24.65 -22.42 -10.22
CA GLN A 379 25.13 -21.54 -11.29
C GLN A 379 24.29 -20.25 -11.38
N LEU A 380 22.95 -20.33 -11.25
CA LEU A 380 22.08 -19.16 -11.17
C LEU A 380 22.30 -18.36 -9.89
N ALA A 381 22.49 -19.03 -8.76
CA ALA A 381 22.72 -18.39 -7.46
C ALA A 381 24.05 -17.61 -7.40
N ALA A 382 24.96 -17.83 -8.36
CA ALA A 382 26.16 -17.01 -8.50
C ALA A 382 25.85 -15.58 -8.96
N TYR A 383 24.70 -15.32 -9.54
CA TYR A 383 24.26 -13.99 -9.96
C TYR A 383 23.33 -13.36 -8.92
N ASP A 384 23.40 -12.05 -8.81
CA ASP A 384 22.51 -11.27 -7.93
C ASP A 384 21.19 -10.92 -8.62
N ILE A 385 21.25 -10.68 -9.94
CA ILE A 385 20.09 -10.38 -10.77
C ILE A 385 20.18 -11.17 -12.07
N VAL A 386 19.03 -11.68 -12.50
CA VAL A 386 18.86 -12.25 -13.84
C VAL A 386 17.89 -11.38 -14.63
N ILE A 387 18.33 -10.87 -15.77
CA ILE A 387 17.52 -10.06 -16.67
C ILE A 387 17.18 -10.91 -17.89
N LEU A 388 15.90 -11.08 -18.14
CA LEU A 388 15.36 -11.87 -19.23
C LEU A 388 14.77 -10.96 -20.30
N GLY A 389 15.25 -11.06 -21.53
CA GLY A 389 14.63 -10.47 -22.69
C GLY A 389 13.53 -11.36 -23.27
N ARG A 390 13.35 -11.34 -24.59
CA ARG A 390 12.37 -12.20 -25.28
C ARG A 390 12.97 -13.53 -25.73
N ALA A 391 12.12 -14.53 -25.90
CA ALA A 391 12.44 -15.84 -26.50
C ALA A 391 13.69 -16.51 -25.90
N VAL A 392 13.86 -16.40 -24.59
CA VAL A 392 15.04 -16.93 -23.86
C VAL A 392 15.17 -18.45 -24.02
N ASP A 393 14.05 -19.16 -24.18
CA ASP A 393 14.00 -20.59 -24.48
C ASP A 393 14.75 -20.94 -25.77
N SER A 394 14.87 -20.06 -26.74
CA SER A 394 15.63 -20.25 -27.97
C SER A 394 17.15 -20.33 -27.77
N LEU A 395 17.67 -19.91 -26.62
CA LEU A 395 19.08 -20.04 -26.28
C LEU A 395 19.48 -21.50 -26.05
N SER A 396 18.58 -22.34 -25.55
CA SER A 396 18.83 -23.77 -25.33
C SER A 396 18.90 -24.56 -26.64
N ASP A 397 18.23 -24.11 -27.70
CA ASP A 397 18.21 -24.79 -29.00
C ASP A 397 19.52 -24.59 -29.79
N SER A 398 20.32 -23.59 -29.39
CA SER A 398 21.53 -23.17 -30.10
C SER A 398 22.83 -23.73 -29.51
N SER A 399 22.77 -24.57 -28.46
CA SER A 399 23.96 -25.16 -27.85
C SER A 399 24.55 -26.27 -28.75
N PRO A 400 25.84 -26.19 -29.13
CA PRO A 400 26.49 -27.14 -30.06
C PRO A 400 26.68 -28.55 -29.50
N ALA A 401 26.26 -28.87 -28.30
CA ALA A 401 26.51 -30.12 -27.60
C ALA A 401 25.46 -31.25 -27.87
N LYS A 402 24.47 -31.07 -28.75
CA LYS A 402 23.50 -32.12 -29.08
C LYS A 402 23.69 -32.59 -30.49
N SER A 403 24.26 -33.83 -30.63
CA SER A 403 24.32 -34.58 -31.88
C SER A 403 22.93 -34.73 -32.52
N PRO A 404 22.80 -34.63 -33.87
CA PRO A 404 21.52 -34.75 -34.55
C PRO A 404 21.03 -36.21 -34.48
N GLY A 405 20.18 -36.54 -33.52
CA GLY A 405 19.62 -37.88 -33.35
C GLY A 405 18.59 -38.05 -32.25
N GLN A 406 18.36 -37.05 -31.41
CA GLN A 406 17.35 -37.09 -30.34
C GLN A 406 16.36 -35.95 -30.44
N LEU A 407 15.51 -35.99 -31.45
CA LEU A 407 14.27 -35.27 -31.51
C LEU A 407 13.21 -36.04 -30.69
N THR A 408 13.21 -35.89 -29.39
CA THR A 408 12.06 -36.29 -28.56
C THR A 408 11.42 -35.04 -28.01
N SER A 409 10.21 -34.84 -28.45
CA SER A 409 9.14 -33.93 -27.98
C SER A 409 9.37 -33.29 -26.59
N LEU A 410 9.82 -32.02 -26.56
CA LEU A 410 9.83 -31.17 -25.39
C LEU A 410 8.52 -30.35 -25.35
N SER A 411 7.39 -31.00 -25.11
CA SER A 411 6.09 -30.34 -24.89
C SER A 411 5.65 -30.34 -23.42
N THR A 412 6.53 -30.72 -22.51
CA THR A 412 6.30 -30.58 -21.05
C THR A 412 7.64 -30.27 -20.41
N GLY A 413 7.72 -29.20 -19.64
CA GLY A 413 8.90 -28.59 -19.01
C GLY A 413 9.85 -29.46 -18.17
N GLN A 414 10.19 -30.67 -18.67
CA GLN A 414 11.18 -31.57 -18.08
C GLN A 414 12.22 -31.94 -19.12
N SER A 415 13.49 -31.63 -18.83
CA SER A 415 14.64 -32.17 -19.58
C SER A 415 14.80 -33.64 -19.32
N ALA A 416 15.36 -34.39 -20.33
CA ALA A 416 15.66 -35.80 -20.24
C ALA A 416 16.71 -36.09 -19.14
N GLY A 417 16.24 -36.32 -17.93
CA GLY A 417 17.07 -36.57 -16.74
C GLY A 417 16.44 -36.12 -15.43
N GLY A 418 15.20 -35.58 -15.44
CA GLY A 418 14.49 -35.19 -14.22
C GLY A 418 14.92 -33.86 -13.62
N GLN A 419 15.81 -33.08 -14.26
CA GLN A 419 16.15 -31.72 -13.82
C GLN A 419 15.17 -30.72 -14.38
N PRO A 420 14.78 -29.66 -13.57
CA PRO A 420 13.90 -28.62 -14.03
C PRO A 420 14.58 -27.84 -15.17
N GLY A 421 13.83 -27.47 -16.21
CA GLY A 421 14.31 -26.55 -17.24
C GLY A 421 14.56 -25.15 -16.69
N LEU A 422 15.11 -24.23 -17.50
CA LEU A 422 15.43 -22.85 -17.09
C LEU A 422 14.27 -22.14 -16.36
N PRO A 423 12.98 -22.24 -16.78
CA PRO A 423 11.88 -21.64 -16.02
C PRO A 423 11.74 -22.20 -14.60
N GLY A 424 11.91 -23.50 -14.42
CA GLY A 424 11.85 -24.16 -13.10
C GLY A 424 13.06 -23.82 -12.22
N LEU A 425 14.25 -23.65 -12.81
CA LEU A 425 15.44 -23.17 -12.10
C LEU A 425 15.27 -21.71 -11.65
N LEU A 426 14.67 -20.86 -12.48
CA LEU A 426 14.38 -19.48 -12.13
C LEU A 426 13.33 -19.39 -11.02
N ASP A 427 12.30 -20.24 -11.05
CA ASP A 427 11.31 -20.36 -9.99
C ASP A 427 11.98 -20.67 -8.64
N GLN A 428 12.82 -21.68 -8.59
CA GLN A 428 13.60 -22.04 -7.39
C GLN A 428 14.58 -20.94 -6.98
N TYR A 429 15.26 -20.30 -7.95
CA TYR A 429 16.19 -19.22 -7.70
C TYR A 429 15.51 -18.03 -6.99
N VAL A 430 14.32 -17.65 -7.43
CA VAL A 430 13.58 -16.53 -6.78
C VAL A 430 12.96 -17.00 -5.47
N LYS A 431 12.23 -18.13 -5.50
CA LYS A 431 11.45 -18.60 -4.38
C LYS A 431 12.30 -19.03 -3.18
N ASP A 432 13.36 -19.81 -3.43
CA ASP A 432 14.12 -20.49 -2.39
C ASP A 432 15.44 -19.77 -2.06
N ARG A 433 16.08 -19.13 -3.05
CA ARG A 433 17.37 -18.44 -2.90
C ARG A 433 17.23 -16.91 -2.80
N GLY A 434 16.01 -16.39 -2.84
CA GLY A 434 15.77 -14.93 -2.76
C GLY A 434 16.39 -14.18 -3.95
N GLY A 435 16.47 -14.80 -5.12
CA GLY A 435 16.98 -14.19 -6.34
C GLY A 435 16.11 -13.03 -6.84
N ALA A 436 16.66 -12.17 -7.66
CA ALA A 436 15.95 -11.10 -8.34
C ALA A 436 15.88 -11.36 -9.84
N VAL A 437 14.69 -11.24 -10.42
CA VAL A 437 14.48 -11.44 -11.86
C VAL A 437 13.76 -10.24 -12.46
N ILE A 438 14.27 -9.78 -13.61
CA ILE A 438 13.61 -8.73 -14.40
C ILE A 438 13.25 -9.33 -15.77
N PHE A 439 11.98 -9.38 -16.08
CA PHE A 439 11.46 -9.59 -17.43
C PHE A 439 11.47 -8.24 -18.13
N SER A 440 12.50 -7.98 -18.93
CA SER A 440 12.78 -6.61 -19.42
C SER A 440 11.92 -6.17 -20.61
N ARG A 441 11.27 -7.11 -21.31
CA ARG A 441 10.50 -6.84 -22.52
C ARG A 441 9.22 -7.69 -22.61
N GLY A 442 8.64 -8.06 -21.48
CA GLY A 442 7.51 -8.99 -21.41
C GLY A 442 7.88 -10.39 -21.94
N ARG A 443 6.97 -11.33 -21.84
CA ARG A 443 6.99 -12.69 -22.40
C ARG A 443 8.38 -13.27 -22.74
N ALA A 444 9.16 -13.61 -21.73
CA ALA A 444 10.51 -14.13 -21.92
C ALA A 444 10.54 -15.53 -22.56
N PHE A 445 9.48 -16.33 -22.34
CA PHE A 445 9.38 -17.69 -22.84
C PHE A 445 8.27 -17.80 -23.89
N GLN A 446 8.57 -18.37 -25.05
CA GLN A 446 7.59 -18.60 -26.13
C GLN A 446 7.00 -19.99 -26.08
N ASN A 447 7.84 -21.03 -25.83
CA ASN A 447 7.48 -22.41 -25.88
C ASN A 447 7.28 -23.07 -24.52
N SER A 448 7.62 -22.36 -23.44
CA SER A 448 7.48 -22.83 -22.06
C SER A 448 6.77 -21.78 -21.20
N SER A 449 6.10 -22.23 -20.14
CA SER A 449 5.46 -21.33 -19.17
C SER A 449 6.45 -20.94 -18.08
N SER A 450 6.42 -19.69 -17.63
CA SER A 450 7.16 -19.21 -16.46
C SER A 450 6.61 -19.76 -15.13
N GLY A 451 5.58 -20.63 -15.17
CA GLY A 451 5.04 -21.28 -13.97
C GLY A 451 4.40 -20.32 -12.95
N GLY A 452 4.00 -19.10 -13.36
CA GLY A 452 3.48 -18.08 -12.46
C GLY A 452 4.56 -17.22 -11.79
N LEU A 453 5.83 -17.39 -12.17
CA LEU A 453 6.93 -16.53 -11.71
C LEU A 453 6.78 -15.10 -12.26
N GLU A 454 6.44 -14.95 -13.54
CA GLU A 454 6.22 -13.65 -14.17
C GLU A 454 4.93 -13.01 -13.61
N PRO A 455 4.99 -11.75 -13.12
CA PRO A 455 3.84 -11.08 -12.51
C PRO A 455 2.65 -10.88 -13.43
N VAL A 456 2.90 -10.81 -14.74
CA VAL A 456 1.88 -10.58 -15.76
C VAL A 456 2.03 -11.57 -16.91
N LEU A 457 0.97 -12.22 -17.29
CA LEU A 457 0.90 -12.96 -18.52
C LEU A 457 0.56 -11.99 -19.65
N TRP A 458 1.53 -11.73 -20.53
CA TRP A 458 1.37 -10.81 -21.64
C TRP A 458 0.74 -11.49 -22.86
N SER A 459 -0.17 -10.82 -23.52
CA SER A 459 -0.74 -11.28 -24.79
C SER A 459 0.22 -11.04 -25.96
N ASP A 460 -0.08 -11.66 -27.11
CA ASP A 460 0.65 -11.36 -28.36
C ASP A 460 0.28 -10.01 -28.98
N LYS A 461 -0.77 -9.37 -28.46
CA LYS A 461 -1.22 -8.04 -28.89
C LYS A 461 -0.41 -6.95 -28.22
N SER A 462 -0.11 -5.90 -28.94
CA SER A 462 0.53 -4.69 -28.43
C SER A 462 -0.20 -3.45 -28.95
N ARG A 463 0.00 -2.34 -28.24
CA ARG A 463 -0.42 -1.00 -28.65
C ARG A 463 0.80 -0.24 -29.10
N ASP A 464 0.72 0.43 -30.23
CA ASP A 464 1.79 1.25 -30.75
C ASP A 464 1.77 2.64 -30.12
N HIS A 465 2.94 3.24 -29.94
CA HIS A 465 3.13 4.60 -29.45
C HIS A 465 2.43 4.86 -28.11
N VAL A 466 2.92 4.22 -27.06
CA VAL A 466 2.37 4.36 -25.71
C VAL A 466 3.15 5.38 -24.89
N HIS A 467 2.42 6.15 -24.08
CA HIS A 467 2.98 6.98 -23.03
C HIS A 467 3.06 6.20 -21.72
N LEU A 468 4.13 6.40 -20.94
CA LEU A 468 4.31 5.73 -19.67
C LEU A 468 3.94 6.68 -18.52
N ASP A 469 2.89 6.33 -17.79
CA ASP A 469 2.43 7.06 -16.62
C ASP A 469 2.79 6.29 -15.33
N VAL A 470 3.39 6.99 -14.35
CA VAL A 470 3.76 6.38 -13.07
C VAL A 470 2.59 6.44 -12.10
N THR A 471 2.23 5.29 -11.52
CA THR A 471 1.17 5.17 -10.51
C THR A 471 1.56 5.85 -9.18
N VAL A 472 0.60 5.97 -8.26
CA VAL A 472 0.85 6.50 -6.91
C VAL A 472 1.89 5.66 -6.19
N GLU A 473 1.81 4.33 -6.31
CA GLU A 473 2.75 3.38 -5.73
C GLU A 473 4.16 3.52 -6.34
N GLY A 474 4.24 3.79 -7.64
CA GLY A 474 5.51 3.94 -8.34
C GLY A 474 6.24 5.25 -8.05
N ARG A 475 5.52 6.35 -7.82
CA ARG A 475 6.11 7.70 -7.65
C ARG A 475 7.09 7.80 -6.48
N GLY A 476 6.86 7.03 -5.42
CA GLY A 476 7.73 6.97 -4.25
C GLY A 476 9.03 6.16 -4.44
N LEU A 477 9.18 5.44 -5.56
CA LEU A 477 10.30 4.53 -5.78
C LEU A 477 11.47 5.22 -6.50
N SER A 478 12.68 4.90 -6.06
CA SER A 478 13.92 5.51 -6.60
C SER A 478 14.07 5.42 -8.13
N PRO A 479 13.68 4.34 -8.82
CA PRO A 479 13.76 4.27 -10.28
C PRO A 479 12.99 5.35 -11.02
N PHE A 480 11.86 5.80 -10.45
CA PHE A 480 11.03 6.84 -11.05
C PHE A 480 11.33 8.23 -10.52
N GLN A 481 11.75 8.36 -9.25
CA GLN A 481 12.16 9.64 -8.68
C GLN A 481 13.35 10.24 -9.43
N VAL A 482 14.34 9.42 -9.79
CA VAL A 482 15.52 9.84 -10.56
C VAL A 482 15.14 10.42 -11.94
N LEU A 483 14.00 10.01 -12.49
CA LEU A 483 13.52 10.56 -13.76
C LEU A 483 12.90 11.95 -13.59
N ASN A 484 12.41 12.30 -12.40
CA ASN A 484 11.84 13.60 -12.08
C ASN A 484 12.89 14.67 -11.72
N ASP A 485 14.14 14.29 -11.40
CA ASP A 485 15.22 15.20 -11.01
C ASP A 485 15.77 16.04 -12.20
N GLY A 486 15.20 15.94 -13.40
CA GLY A 486 15.57 16.70 -14.60
C GLY A 486 14.58 17.80 -14.96
N ALA A 487 15.02 18.80 -15.73
CA ALA A 487 14.15 19.85 -16.27
C ALA A 487 13.07 19.24 -17.19
N GLY A 488 11.89 18.94 -16.63
CA GLY A 488 10.72 18.48 -17.36
C GLY A 488 10.12 17.14 -16.90
N GLY A 489 10.79 16.39 -16.03
CA GLY A 489 10.23 15.15 -15.47
C GLY A 489 9.93 14.05 -16.51
N LEU A 490 9.19 13.04 -16.09
CA LEU A 490 8.71 11.91 -16.89
C LEU A 490 7.88 12.35 -18.10
N ASP A 491 7.07 13.39 -17.96
CA ASP A 491 6.17 13.91 -19.00
C ASP A 491 6.92 14.46 -20.24
N THR A 492 8.24 14.70 -20.13
CA THR A 492 9.07 15.17 -21.24
C THR A 492 9.82 14.05 -21.96
N LEU A 493 9.73 12.83 -21.46
CA LEU A 493 10.34 11.68 -22.11
C LEU A 493 9.53 11.28 -23.36
N PRO A 494 10.21 10.81 -24.42
CA PRO A 494 9.55 10.40 -25.64
C PRO A 494 8.65 9.19 -25.43
N ASP A 495 7.52 9.15 -26.14
CA ASP A 495 6.64 7.99 -26.19
C ASP A 495 7.41 6.72 -26.57
N LEU A 496 7.03 5.61 -25.99
CA LEU A 496 7.62 4.31 -26.23
C LEU A 496 7.11 3.71 -27.55
N VAL A 497 7.80 2.70 -28.05
CA VAL A 497 7.48 2.09 -29.34
C VAL A 497 6.18 1.32 -29.28
N ASP A 498 6.08 0.40 -28.32
CA ASP A 498 4.88 -0.38 -28.06
C ASP A 498 4.70 -0.71 -26.57
N GLY A 499 3.44 -1.06 -26.20
CA GLY A 499 3.08 -1.59 -24.92
C GLY A 499 2.28 -2.88 -25.09
N LYS A 500 2.68 -3.94 -24.40
CA LYS A 500 1.97 -5.22 -24.41
C LYS A 500 0.68 -5.13 -23.62
N ILE A 501 -0.36 -5.77 -24.14
CA ILE A 501 -1.65 -5.86 -23.45
C ILE A 501 -1.58 -7.02 -22.45
N PRO A 502 -1.88 -6.82 -21.17
CA PRO A 502 -1.91 -7.90 -20.21
C PRO A 502 -3.11 -8.83 -20.48
N GLN A 503 -2.87 -10.13 -20.43
CA GLN A 503 -3.92 -11.15 -20.49
C GLN A 503 -4.40 -11.50 -19.08
N GLU A 504 -3.47 -11.64 -18.14
CA GLU A 504 -3.74 -11.98 -16.75
C GLU A 504 -2.66 -11.37 -15.86
N THR A 505 -3.07 -10.87 -14.69
CA THR A 505 -2.15 -10.36 -13.66
C THR A 505 -2.22 -11.28 -12.46
N GLN A 506 -1.05 -11.73 -11.99
CA GLN A 506 -0.95 -12.63 -10.85
C GLN A 506 -1.38 -11.94 -9.55
N PRO A 507 -1.88 -12.68 -8.55
CA PRO A 507 -2.21 -12.13 -7.24
C PRO A 507 -1.00 -11.48 -6.56
N LEU A 508 -1.25 -10.50 -5.69
CA LEU A 508 -0.23 -9.78 -4.89
C LEU A 508 0.82 -9.06 -5.74
N THR A 509 0.40 -8.49 -6.87
CA THR A 509 1.25 -7.65 -7.71
C THR A 509 1.01 -6.17 -7.41
N SER A 510 2.07 -5.37 -7.52
CA SER A 510 2.02 -3.91 -7.46
C SER A 510 2.32 -3.34 -8.83
N VAL A 511 1.45 -2.48 -9.34
CA VAL A 511 1.64 -1.81 -10.63
C VAL A 511 2.34 -0.48 -10.38
N PHE A 512 3.56 -0.33 -10.90
CA PHE A 512 4.37 0.88 -10.71
C PHE A 512 4.20 1.90 -11.82
N ALA A 513 3.94 1.42 -13.03
CA ALA A 513 3.64 2.28 -14.16
C ALA A 513 2.62 1.62 -15.09
N VAL A 514 1.87 2.45 -15.77
CA VAL A 514 0.87 2.05 -16.77
C VAL A 514 1.22 2.66 -18.11
N ALA A 515 0.82 1.98 -19.19
CA ALA A 515 0.97 2.46 -20.57
C ALA A 515 -0.39 2.90 -21.10
N SER A 516 -0.48 4.14 -21.56
CA SER A 516 -1.66 4.71 -22.19
C SER A 516 -1.40 4.96 -23.69
N GLY A 517 -2.32 4.52 -24.55
CA GLY A 517 -2.35 4.89 -25.96
C GLY A 517 -3.01 6.26 -26.14
N ARG A 518 -2.80 6.90 -27.32
CA ARG A 518 -3.34 8.24 -27.59
C ARG A 518 -4.85 8.35 -27.54
N ASP A 519 -5.59 7.27 -27.82
CA ASP A 519 -7.04 7.26 -27.97
C ASP A 519 -7.75 6.35 -26.93
N ASP A 520 -7.05 5.80 -25.94
CA ASP A 520 -7.58 4.78 -25.05
C ASP A 520 -8.00 5.35 -23.69
N ALA A 521 -9.22 5.01 -23.27
CA ALA A 521 -9.79 5.43 -21.99
C ALA A 521 -9.23 4.65 -20.78
N THR A 522 -8.60 3.49 -20.99
CA THR A 522 -8.08 2.64 -19.90
C THR A 522 -6.61 2.31 -20.12
N PRO A 523 -5.70 2.78 -19.23
CA PRO A 523 -4.30 2.42 -19.30
C PRO A 523 -4.06 0.96 -18.90
N ASP A 524 -3.11 0.30 -19.56
CA ASP A 524 -2.69 -1.06 -19.22
C ASP A 524 -1.47 -1.04 -18.28
N PRO A 525 -1.32 -2.00 -17.35
CA PRO A 525 -0.09 -2.19 -16.61
C PRO A 525 1.12 -2.30 -17.54
N ALA A 526 2.19 -1.56 -17.22
CA ALA A 526 3.41 -1.53 -18.02
C ALA A 526 4.63 -2.01 -17.25
N ILE A 527 4.78 -1.58 -15.99
CA ILE A 527 5.85 -2.03 -15.10
C ILE A 527 5.19 -2.56 -13.84
N VAL A 528 5.37 -3.87 -13.62
CA VAL A 528 4.69 -4.60 -12.55
C VAL A 528 5.71 -5.34 -11.70
N HIS A 529 5.55 -5.24 -10.40
CA HIS A 529 6.40 -5.89 -9.41
C HIS A 529 5.62 -6.91 -8.60
N ARG A 530 6.30 -7.97 -8.19
CA ARG A 530 5.77 -8.98 -7.27
C ARG A 530 6.87 -9.50 -6.36
N ARG A 531 6.55 -9.64 -5.07
CA ARG A 531 7.33 -10.49 -4.18
C ARG A 531 6.92 -11.95 -4.41
N TYR A 532 7.90 -12.82 -4.66
CA TYR A 532 7.68 -14.22 -4.94
C TYR A 532 8.61 -15.09 -4.10
N GLY A 533 8.05 -15.81 -3.12
CA GLY A 533 8.84 -16.53 -2.13
C GLY A 533 9.75 -15.59 -1.35
N GLN A 534 11.06 -15.83 -1.40
CA GLN A 534 12.06 -14.99 -0.74
C GLN A 534 12.63 -13.88 -1.64
N GLY A 535 12.32 -13.90 -2.94
CA GLY A 535 12.87 -12.99 -3.92
C GLY A 535 11.85 -12.01 -4.48
N GLN A 536 12.26 -11.34 -5.52
CA GLN A 536 11.48 -10.27 -6.16
C GLN A 536 11.53 -10.39 -7.68
N VAL A 537 10.43 -10.06 -8.31
CA VAL A 537 10.28 -10.11 -9.77
C VAL A 537 9.68 -8.82 -10.28
N VAL A 538 10.28 -8.28 -11.33
CA VAL A 538 9.73 -7.15 -12.09
C VAL A 538 9.45 -7.62 -13.51
N SER A 539 8.29 -7.28 -14.05
CA SER A 539 7.96 -7.46 -15.46
C SER A 539 7.68 -6.11 -16.11
N ILE A 540 8.35 -5.87 -17.23
CA ILE A 540 8.25 -4.66 -18.05
C ILE A 540 7.63 -5.06 -19.39
N GLY A 541 6.39 -4.62 -19.63
CA GLY A 541 5.61 -4.96 -20.81
C GLY A 541 5.72 -3.93 -21.95
N VAL A 542 6.77 -3.11 -21.98
CA VAL A 542 6.94 -2.06 -22.99
C VAL A 542 8.27 -2.23 -23.73
N ASP A 543 8.31 -1.84 -24.99
CA ASP A 543 9.51 -1.70 -25.81
C ASP A 543 9.72 -0.22 -26.17
N GLY A 544 10.97 0.20 -26.30
CA GLY A 544 11.32 1.55 -26.69
C GLY A 544 11.88 2.42 -25.58
N LEU A 545 12.15 1.86 -24.39
CA LEU A 545 12.85 2.57 -23.32
C LEU A 545 14.21 3.12 -23.78
N TRP A 546 14.87 2.48 -24.74
CA TRP A 546 16.12 2.93 -25.33
C TRP A 546 16.06 4.39 -25.87
N ARG A 547 14.87 4.88 -26.25
CA ARG A 547 14.67 6.25 -26.69
C ARG A 547 15.04 7.27 -25.62
N TRP A 548 14.91 6.90 -24.35
CA TRP A 548 15.30 7.75 -23.21
C TRP A 548 16.81 8.00 -23.15
N SER A 549 17.62 7.12 -23.77
CA SER A 549 19.06 7.32 -23.85
C SER A 549 19.46 8.47 -24.81
N LEU A 550 18.56 8.84 -25.72
CA LEU A 550 18.78 9.93 -26.66
C LEU A 550 18.43 11.32 -26.09
N ASN A 551 17.80 11.34 -24.92
CA ASN A 551 17.34 12.56 -24.25
C ASN A 551 18.36 13.13 -23.25
N ALA A 552 19.63 12.81 -23.38
CA ALA A 552 20.70 13.39 -22.57
C ALA A 552 20.90 14.86 -22.96
N LYS A 553 20.49 15.78 -22.08
CA LYS A 553 20.55 17.24 -22.31
C LYS A 553 21.88 17.89 -21.89
N VAL A 554 22.75 17.17 -21.16
CA VAL A 554 24.01 17.70 -20.61
C VAL A 554 25.14 16.69 -20.82
N GLU A 555 26.28 17.11 -21.37
CA GLU A 555 27.49 16.27 -21.43
C GLU A 555 27.96 15.88 -20.02
N GLY A 556 28.24 14.58 -19.81
CA GLY A 556 28.72 14.04 -18.54
C GLY A 556 27.62 13.59 -17.55
N VAL A 557 26.33 13.77 -17.84
CA VAL A 557 25.21 13.25 -17.04
C VAL A 557 24.69 11.97 -17.67
N ASN A 558 24.52 10.91 -16.86
CA ASN A 558 23.89 9.68 -17.32
C ASN A 558 22.49 9.95 -17.90
N SER A 559 22.17 9.29 -19.00
CA SER A 559 20.86 9.44 -19.64
C SER A 559 19.71 8.99 -18.68
N PRO A 560 18.47 9.45 -18.90
CA PRO A 560 17.31 8.92 -18.17
C PRO A 560 17.21 7.40 -18.22
N PHE A 561 17.58 6.77 -19.34
CA PHE A 561 17.65 5.34 -19.51
C PHE A 561 18.66 4.69 -18.56
N ASP A 562 19.89 5.21 -18.51
CA ASP A 562 20.93 4.69 -17.63
C ASP A 562 20.52 4.84 -16.15
N ARG A 563 19.99 6.01 -15.78
CA ARG A 563 19.53 6.28 -14.41
C ARG A 563 18.38 5.36 -13.99
N PHE A 564 17.42 5.13 -14.88
CA PHE A 564 16.30 4.23 -14.62
C PHE A 564 16.78 2.81 -14.35
N TRP A 565 17.61 2.24 -15.23
CA TRP A 565 18.09 0.87 -15.10
C TRP A 565 19.03 0.68 -13.91
N ASP A 566 19.90 1.66 -13.65
CA ASP A 566 20.74 1.66 -12.45
C ASP A 566 19.90 1.62 -11.18
N GLN A 567 18.91 2.51 -11.07
CA GLN A 567 18.07 2.56 -9.88
C GLN A 567 17.10 1.38 -9.78
N MET A 568 16.57 0.89 -10.89
CA MET A 568 15.71 -0.31 -10.89
C MET A 568 16.47 -1.54 -10.36
N THR A 569 17.71 -1.72 -10.84
CA THR A 569 18.58 -2.81 -10.40
C THR A 569 18.93 -2.68 -8.92
N LEU A 570 19.34 -1.49 -8.48
CA LEU A 570 19.71 -1.22 -7.09
C LEU A 570 18.50 -1.35 -6.15
N TRP A 571 17.35 -0.82 -6.55
CA TRP A 571 16.12 -0.91 -5.77
C TRP A 571 15.66 -2.37 -5.58
N LEU A 572 15.73 -3.16 -6.66
CA LEU A 572 15.34 -4.57 -6.61
C LEU A 572 16.26 -5.38 -5.68
N LEU A 573 17.53 -4.98 -5.57
CA LEU A 573 18.48 -5.63 -4.66
C LEU A 573 18.36 -5.14 -3.21
N ALA A 574 18.00 -3.88 -3.00
CA ALA A 574 17.89 -3.30 -1.66
C ALA A 574 16.90 -4.04 -0.75
N GLY A 575 15.88 -4.67 -1.32
CA GLY A 575 14.90 -5.49 -0.60
C GLY A 575 15.35 -6.93 -0.30
N ARG A 576 16.58 -7.33 -0.69
CA ARG A 576 17.09 -8.70 -0.49
C ARG A 576 17.78 -8.86 0.85
N ASP A 577 17.82 -10.11 1.31
CA ASP A 577 18.52 -10.46 2.56
C ASP A 577 20.04 -10.41 2.42
N PHE A 578 20.59 -10.54 1.21
CA PHE A 578 22.03 -10.63 0.96
C PHE A 578 22.61 -9.35 0.37
N ILE A 579 23.78 -8.98 0.89
CA ILE A 579 24.68 -8.03 0.21
C ILE A 579 25.24 -8.75 -1.03
N PRO A 580 25.41 -8.06 -2.17
CA PRO A 580 26.01 -8.65 -3.36
C PRO A 580 27.33 -9.36 -3.03
N ASN A 581 27.54 -10.52 -3.64
CA ASN A 581 28.73 -11.36 -3.49
C ASN A 581 29.03 -11.93 -2.09
N HIS A 582 28.14 -11.74 -1.09
CA HIS A 582 28.26 -12.38 0.22
C HIS A 582 27.52 -13.71 0.29
N GLN A 583 28.15 -14.71 0.91
CA GLN A 583 27.52 -16.03 1.15
C GLN A 583 26.60 -16.01 2.36
N PHE A 584 26.83 -15.06 3.27
CA PHE A 584 26.12 -14.93 4.53
C PHE A 584 25.61 -13.49 4.69
N SER A 585 24.46 -13.34 5.32
CA SER A 585 23.95 -12.04 5.71
C SER A 585 23.39 -12.11 7.12
N PHE A 586 23.99 -11.35 8.03
CA PHE A 586 23.59 -11.29 9.43
C PHE A 586 23.02 -9.90 9.76
N ARG A 587 21.80 -9.86 10.30
CA ARG A 587 21.16 -8.61 10.67
C ARG A 587 20.08 -8.77 11.75
N PRO A 588 19.81 -7.74 12.58
CA PRO A 588 18.66 -7.69 13.45
C PRO A 588 17.39 -7.41 12.66
N SER A 589 16.22 -7.67 13.27
CA SER A 589 14.89 -7.36 12.72
C SER A 589 14.69 -5.87 12.50
N SER A 590 15.27 -5.04 13.35
CA SER A 590 15.26 -3.57 13.25
C SER A 590 16.56 -3.01 13.81
N ALA A 591 17.00 -1.85 13.33
CA ALA A 591 18.11 -1.09 13.91
C ALA A 591 17.67 -0.32 15.18
N ASN A 592 16.39 -0.08 15.36
CA ASN A 592 15.80 0.62 16.50
C ASN A 592 14.83 -0.33 17.22
N ILE A 593 15.07 -0.63 18.47
CA ILE A 593 14.34 -1.61 19.28
C ILE A 593 13.83 -0.92 20.54
N LEU A 594 12.58 -1.14 20.88
CA LEU A 594 12.01 -0.64 22.12
C LEU A 594 12.48 -1.47 23.31
N LEU A 595 12.79 -0.83 24.43
CA LEU A 595 13.14 -1.56 25.65
C LEU A 595 11.97 -2.45 26.08
N GLY A 596 12.23 -3.74 26.31
CA GLY A 596 11.22 -4.75 26.60
C GLY A 596 10.75 -5.52 25.36
N GLU A 597 11.14 -5.12 24.14
CA GLU A 597 10.93 -5.91 22.95
C GLU A 597 12.11 -6.83 22.66
N LYS A 598 11.82 -7.99 22.07
CA LYS A 598 12.83 -8.93 21.63
C LYS A 598 13.43 -8.50 20.30
N VAL A 599 14.75 -8.52 20.23
CA VAL A 599 15.49 -8.41 18.97
C VAL A 599 15.55 -9.80 18.33
N TYR A 600 15.13 -9.90 17.10
CA TYR A 600 15.27 -11.12 16.31
C TYR A 600 16.46 -10.97 15.37
N PHE A 601 17.48 -11.77 15.55
CA PHE A 601 18.59 -11.86 14.61
C PHE A 601 18.28 -12.87 13.53
N ARG A 602 18.68 -12.56 12.30
CA ARG A 602 18.56 -13.45 11.15
C ARG A 602 19.93 -13.62 10.51
N LEU A 603 20.32 -14.87 10.32
CA LEU A 603 21.42 -15.23 9.46
C LEU A 603 20.86 -15.99 8.26
N ALA A 604 21.02 -15.42 7.08
CA ALA A 604 20.65 -16.06 5.83
C ALA A 604 21.90 -16.66 5.18
N LEU A 605 21.77 -17.87 4.64
CA LEU A 605 22.82 -18.56 3.88
C LEU A 605 22.41 -18.60 2.41
N ARG A 606 23.27 -18.11 1.51
CA ARG A 606 23.02 -18.14 0.07
C ARG A 606 22.95 -19.57 -0.47
N GLN A 607 23.80 -20.45 0.10
CA GLN A 607 23.73 -21.89 -0.15
C GLN A 607 23.42 -22.60 1.18
N PRO A 608 22.40 -23.49 1.22
CA PRO A 608 22.15 -24.30 2.41
C PRO A 608 23.35 -25.18 2.69
N ASP A 609 23.92 -25.06 3.87
CA ASP A 609 24.95 -25.97 4.35
C ASP A 609 24.36 -26.84 5.48
N PRO A 610 24.13 -28.15 5.25
CA PRO A 610 23.57 -29.05 6.26
C PRO A 610 24.46 -29.20 7.49
N ASN A 611 25.71 -28.78 7.44
CA ASN A 611 26.65 -28.82 8.56
C ASN A 611 26.45 -27.61 9.49
N VAL A 612 25.83 -26.54 9.02
CA VAL A 612 25.56 -25.33 9.81
C VAL A 612 24.25 -25.51 10.57
N LYS A 613 24.31 -26.21 11.71
CA LYS A 613 23.16 -26.46 12.58
C LYS A 613 22.93 -25.38 13.62
N SER A 614 23.99 -24.68 14.03
CA SER A 614 23.91 -23.61 15.02
C SER A 614 25.10 -22.67 14.91
N VAL A 615 24.87 -21.37 15.08
CA VAL A 615 25.92 -20.34 15.05
C VAL A 615 25.74 -19.44 16.28
N PRO A 616 26.77 -19.33 17.16
CA PRO A 616 26.68 -18.47 18.33
C PRO A 616 26.79 -16.99 17.94
N VAL A 617 25.97 -16.16 18.59
CA VAL A 617 26.01 -14.71 18.51
C VAL A 617 26.38 -14.15 19.86
N THR A 618 27.39 -13.31 19.91
CA THR A 618 27.77 -12.56 21.12
C THR A 618 27.25 -11.13 20.97
N ILE A 619 26.53 -10.65 21.97
CA ILE A 619 25.95 -9.31 21.99
C ILE A 619 26.72 -8.46 23.02
N TYR A 620 27.14 -7.30 22.58
CA TYR A 620 27.87 -6.33 23.39
C TYR A 620 27.03 -5.07 23.62
N PHE A 621 27.15 -4.51 24.82
CA PHE A 621 26.68 -3.18 25.17
C PHE A 621 27.92 -2.31 25.39
N GLY A 622 28.17 -1.39 24.45
CA GLY A 622 29.51 -0.76 24.38
C GLY A 622 30.59 -1.81 24.16
N ASP A 623 31.54 -1.88 25.08
CA ASP A 623 32.64 -2.86 25.05
C ASP A 623 32.41 -4.06 25.99
N THR A 624 31.30 -4.08 26.74
CA THR A 624 31.00 -5.17 27.69
C THR A 624 30.03 -6.17 27.02
N GLU A 625 30.27 -7.46 27.29
CA GLU A 625 29.36 -8.51 26.85
C GLU A 625 28.03 -8.40 27.60
N ALA A 626 26.95 -8.20 26.86
CA ALA A 626 25.57 -8.09 27.38
C ALA A 626 24.84 -9.42 27.37
N GLY A 627 25.26 -10.37 26.51
CA GLY A 627 24.66 -11.68 26.45
C GLY A 627 25.09 -12.49 25.23
N ARG A 628 24.65 -13.75 25.20
CA ARG A 628 24.87 -14.66 24.08
C ARG A 628 23.58 -15.33 23.70
N THR A 629 23.39 -15.53 22.42
CA THR A 629 22.28 -16.34 21.87
C THR A 629 22.80 -17.24 20.76
N THR A 630 22.02 -18.19 20.32
CA THR A 630 22.42 -19.14 19.27
C THR A 630 21.41 -19.10 18.14
N LEU A 631 21.88 -18.83 16.95
CA LEU A 631 21.10 -18.93 15.73
C LEU A 631 20.82 -20.41 15.43
N ALA A 632 19.56 -20.77 15.28
CA ALA A 632 19.09 -22.09 14.93
C ALA A 632 18.25 -22.05 13.65
N PRO A 633 18.20 -23.13 12.86
CA PRO A 633 17.41 -23.17 11.64
C PRO A 633 15.95 -22.85 11.91
N ALA A 634 15.36 -21.98 11.08
CA ALA A 634 13.94 -21.72 11.13
C ALA A 634 13.14 -22.97 10.73
N PRO A 635 12.00 -23.28 11.40
CA PRO A 635 11.24 -24.51 11.14
C PRO A 635 10.81 -24.67 9.68
N GLU A 636 10.62 -23.56 8.99
CA GLU A 636 10.11 -23.52 7.63
C GLU A 636 11.23 -23.43 6.55
N ASN A 637 12.46 -23.12 6.95
CA ASN A 637 13.54 -22.89 5.98
C ASN A 637 14.94 -23.11 6.58
N THR A 638 15.62 -24.13 6.11
CA THR A 638 16.98 -24.46 6.55
C THR A 638 18.07 -23.50 6.08
N SER A 639 17.79 -22.64 5.10
CA SER A 639 18.70 -21.57 4.64
C SER A 639 18.69 -20.33 5.54
N ARG A 640 17.82 -20.29 6.54
CA ARG A 640 17.70 -19.19 7.50
C ARG A 640 17.84 -19.71 8.91
N LEU A 641 18.76 -19.10 9.64
CA LEU A 641 18.88 -19.31 11.07
C LEU A 641 18.39 -18.07 11.79
N THR A 642 17.67 -18.26 12.88
CA THR A 642 17.11 -17.19 13.70
C THR A 642 17.52 -17.35 15.15
N ALA A 643 17.69 -16.23 15.83
CA ALA A 643 17.89 -16.16 17.27
C ALA A 643 17.13 -14.98 17.84
N GLU A 644 16.81 -15.04 19.12
CA GLU A 644 16.18 -13.93 19.83
C GLU A 644 17.05 -13.48 20.99
N PHE A 645 16.96 -12.20 21.32
CA PHE A 645 17.62 -11.58 22.47
C PHE A 645 16.71 -10.51 23.06
N LEU A 646 16.61 -10.45 24.36
CA LEU A 646 15.87 -9.42 25.09
C LEU A 646 16.87 -8.45 25.74
N PRO A 647 17.00 -7.21 25.23
CA PRO A 647 17.89 -6.22 25.83
C PRO A 647 17.31 -5.69 27.15
N GLU A 648 18.18 -5.53 28.15
CA GLU A 648 17.81 -5.07 29.49
C GLU A 648 18.05 -3.57 29.73
N ARG A 649 18.79 -2.91 28.84
CA ARG A 649 19.20 -1.49 29.01
C ARG A 649 19.04 -0.73 27.71
N THR A 650 18.77 0.55 27.83
CA THR A 650 18.78 1.48 26.69
C THR A 650 20.20 1.83 26.28
N GLY A 651 20.43 2.00 24.98
CA GLY A 651 21.72 2.41 24.44
C GLY A 651 22.12 1.61 23.20
N ARG A 652 23.40 1.74 22.83
CA ARG A 652 23.97 1.14 21.62
C ARG A 652 24.44 -0.28 21.86
N TYR A 653 23.97 -1.19 21.05
CA TYR A 653 24.33 -2.60 21.07
C TYR A 653 25.04 -3.01 19.78
N ARG A 654 25.93 -4.01 19.90
CA ARG A 654 26.62 -4.62 18.76
C ARG A 654 26.56 -6.14 18.90
N ALA A 655 25.97 -6.78 17.90
CA ALA A 655 25.89 -8.23 17.80
C ALA A 655 26.99 -8.74 16.84
N VAL A 656 27.78 -9.71 17.28
CA VAL A 656 28.90 -10.28 16.54
C VAL A 656 28.67 -11.77 16.33
N VAL A 657 28.83 -12.21 15.08
CA VAL A 657 28.74 -13.62 14.70
C VAL A 657 30.00 -14.06 13.98
N ASN A 658 30.55 -15.19 14.38
CA ASN A 658 31.63 -15.85 13.66
C ASN A 658 31.04 -16.89 12.73
N LEU A 659 31.28 -16.70 11.44
CA LEU A 659 30.70 -17.53 10.39
C LEU A 659 31.57 -18.79 10.12
N PRO A 660 30.97 -19.83 9.53
CA PRO A 660 31.66 -21.08 9.24
C PRO A 660 32.85 -20.94 8.30
N ASP A 661 32.88 -19.93 7.44
CA ASP A 661 33.98 -19.58 6.55
C ASP A 661 35.16 -18.87 7.25
N GLY A 662 35.06 -18.68 8.57
CA GLY A 662 36.06 -17.99 9.38
C GLY A 662 35.93 -16.47 9.35
N THR A 663 34.96 -15.90 8.62
CA THR A 663 34.69 -14.46 8.62
C THR A 663 33.83 -14.06 9.82
N THR A 664 34.04 -12.83 10.31
CA THR A 664 33.23 -12.26 11.38
C THR A 664 32.34 -11.19 10.81
N GLN A 665 31.05 -11.27 11.11
CA GLN A 665 30.10 -10.19 10.79
C GLN A 665 29.56 -9.55 12.05
N GLU A 666 29.43 -8.24 12.01
CA GLU A 666 28.79 -7.50 13.10
C GLU A 666 27.58 -6.73 12.60
N SER A 667 26.61 -6.56 13.47
CA SER A 667 25.45 -5.73 13.23
C SER A 667 25.12 -4.91 14.45
N ARG A 668 24.75 -3.65 14.24
CA ARG A 668 24.49 -2.69 15.31
C ARG A 668 23.03 -2.36 15.38
N PHE A 669 22.55 -2.17 16.59
CA PHE A 669 21.20 -1.71 16.86
C PHE A 669 21.19 -0.84 18.12
N ILE A 670 20.16 -0.02 18.24
CA ILE A 670 19.97 0.83 19.40
C ILE A 670 18.68 0.40 20.12
N VAL A 671 18.76 0.40 21.44
CA VAL A 671 17.61 0.19 22.30
C VAL A 671 17.25 1.51 22.95
N PHE A 672 16.02 1.94 22.79
CA PHE A 672 15.49 3.18 23.35
C PHE A 672 14.24 2.89 24.20
N THR A 673 13.92 3.79 25.10
CA THR A 673 12.62 3.77 25.77
C THR A 673 11.72 4.76 25.07
N GLU A 674 10.55 4.31 24.71
CA GLU A 674 9.46 5.19 24.31
C GLU A 674 8.51 5.27 25.52
N ASN A 675 8.84 6.17 26.47
CA ASN A 675 7.93 6.50 27.57
C ASN A 675 6.91 7.54 27.08
N LEU A 676 6.31 7.28 25.93
CA LEU A 676 5.33 8.19 25.31
C LEU A 676 4.16 8.51 26.25
N GLU A 677 3.76 7.57 27.10
CA GLU A 677 2.67 7.79 28.05
C GLU A 677 3.06 8.48 29.35
N GLU A 678 4.33 8.42 29.74
CA GLU A 678 4.81 9.13 30.95
C GLU A 678 5.24 10.55 30.64
N THR A 679 5.56 10.88 29.39
CA THR A 679 6.03 12.18 28.93
C THR A 679 4.91 13.11 28.44
N GLU A 680 3.81 12.56 27.93
CA GLU A 680 2.66 13.37 27.50
C GLU A 680 1.77 13.73 28.68
N VAL A 681 2.18 14.78 29.42
CA VAL A 681 1.52 15.24 30.66
C VAL A 681 0.25 16.04 30.39
N ALA A 682 0.01 16.56 29.19
CA ALA A 682 -1.16 17.39 28.92
C ALA A 682 -2.15 16.69 27.97
N THR A 683 -3.42 16.99 28.20
CA THR A 683 -4.54 16.42 27.43
C THR A 683 -4.56 16.95 26.00
N ASP A 684 -4.61 16.06 24.99
CA ASP A 684 -4.76 16.43 23.57
C ASP A 684 -6.24 16.72 23.21
N ALA A 685 -6.73 17.85 23.68
CA ALA A 685 -8.09 18.29 23.38
C ALA A 685 -8.32 18.61 21.90
N LEU A 686 -7.24 18.90 21.12
CA LEU A 686 -7.34 19.20 19.69
C LEU A 686 -7.60 17.93 18.88
N TYR A 687 -6.88 16.85 19.18
CA TYR A 687 -7.14 15.54 18.61
C TYR A 687 -8.58 15.10 18.84
N LEU A 688 -9.02 15.15 20.11
CA LEU A 688 -10.38 14.77 20.49
C LEU A 688 -11.45 15.62 19.79
N ARG A 689 -11.22 16.93 19.66
CA ARG A 689 -12.14 17.83 18.96
C ARG A 689 -12.28 17.42 17.48
N ARG A 690 -11.16 17.22 16.77
CA ARG A 690 -11.16 16.78 15.36
C ARG A 690 -11.86 15.43 15.17
N LEU A 691 -11.61 14.49 16.06
CA LEU A 691 -12.25 13.17 16.05
C LEU A 691 -13.78 13.29 16.21
N CYS A 692 -14.22 14.05 17.21
CA CYS A 692 -15.63 14.24 17.51
C CYS A 692 -16.35 14.98 16.37
N GLU A 693 -15.83 16.13 15.92
CA GLU A 693 -16.44 16.92 14.84
C GLU A 693 -16.56 16.12 13.54
N ALA A 694 -15.55 15.34 13.18
CA ALA A 694 -15.59 14.51 11.98
C ALA A 694 -16.64 13.38 12.06
N SER A 695 -17.03 12.95 13.28
CA SER A 695 -18.07 11.95 13.50
C SER A 695 -19.50 12.54 13.56
N GLY A 696 -19.64 13.85 13.62
CA GLY A 696 -20.90 14.55 13.89
C GLY A 696 -21.22 14.71 15.36
N GLY A 697 -20.28 14.37 16.26
CA GLY A 697 -20.35 14.64 17.70
C GLY A 697 -19.59 15.90 18.10
N ARG A 698 -19.24 16.02 19.37
CA ARG A 698 -18.48 17.15 19.91
C ARG A 698 -17.68 16.78 21.16
N LEU A 699 -16.64 17.57 21.44
CA LEU A 699 -15.99 17.55 22.75
C LEU A 699 -16.95 18.17 23.78
N ILE A 700 -17.09 17.51 24.94
CA ILE A 700 -17.99 17.94 26.00
C ILE A 700 -17.25 18.18 27.31
N GLU A 701 -17.74 19.18 28.07
CA GLU A 701 -17.24 19.40 29.42
C GLU A 701 -17.76 18.30 30.37
N PRO A 702 -17.02 17.95 31.42
CA PRO A 702 -17.42 16.92 32.38
C PRO A 702 -18.83 17.11 32.95
N ASN A 703 -19.23 18.37 33.21
CA ASN A 703 -20.54 18.76 33.76
C ASN A 703 -21.70 18.60 32.75
N GLU A 704 -21.42 18.49 31.45
CA GLU A 704 -22.42 18.32 30.40
C GLU A 704 -22.79 16.82 30.18
N LEU A 705 -21.98 15.88 30.67
CA LEU A 705 -22.19 14.45 30.48
C LEU A 705 -23.57 13.95 30.92
N PRO A 706 -24.11 14.33 32.11
CA PRO A 706 -25.44 13.91 32.52
C PRO A 706 -26.57 14.43 31.62
N LYS A 707 -26.39 15.63 31.04
CA LYS A 707 -27.35 16.21 30.11
C LYS A 707 -27.34 15.46 28.77
N LEU A 708 -26.15 15.19 28.22
CA LEU A 708 -25.99 14.42 26.99
C LEU A 708 -26.61 13.03 27.12
N LEU A 709 -26.38 12.33 28.23
CA LEU A 709 -26.95 11.01 28.47
C LEU A 709 -28.49 11.05 28.52
N LYS A 710 -29.08 12.08 29.09
CA LYS A 710 -30.53 12.30 29.07
C LYS A 710 -31.04 12.56 27.65
N GLU A 711 -30.33 13.35 26.86
CA GLU A 711 -30.64 13.58 25.45
C GLU A 711 -30.61 12.28 24.66
N LEU A 712 -29.55 11.51 24.77
CA LEU A 712 -29.40 10.22 24.08
C LEU A 712 -30.42 9.16 24.57
N SER A 713 -30.76 9.15 25.86
CA SER A 713 -31.77 8.23 26.40
C SER A 713 -33.21 8.65 26.05
N SER A 714 -33.45 9.93 25.85
CA SER A 714 -34.76 10.48 25.44
C SER A 714 -34.95 10.41 23.92
N ASP A 715 -33.92 10.17 23.17
CA ASP A 715 -33.96 9.97 21.72
C ASP A 715 -34.72 8.67 21.45
N LYS A 716 -36.03 8.74 21.61
CA LYS A 716 -36.96 7.74 21.10
C LYS A 716 -36.64 7.63 19.63
N ALA A 717 -36.29 6.43 19.18
CA ALA A 717 -36.00 6.07 17.81
C ALA A 717 -36.72 7.02 16.86
N ASP A 718 -35.97 7.79 16.08
CA ASP A 718 -36.52 8.77 15.17
C ASP A 718 -37.65 8.09 14.40
N GLN A 719 -38.92 8.39 14.76
CA GLN A 719 -40.11 7.79 14.19
C GLN A 719 -40.33 8.29 12.77
N THR A 720 -39.39 9.03 12.21
CA THR A 720 -39.45 9.45 10.83
C THR A 720 -39.18 8.23 9.93
N PRO A 721 -40.20 7.77 9.18
CA PRO A 721 -40.00 6.66 8.28
C PRO A 721 -38.94 7.00 7.24
N LYS A 722 -37.90 6.20 7.09
CA LYS A 722 -36.91 6.37 6.01
C LYS A 722 -37.60 6.16 4.69
N ILE A 723 -37.55 7.17 3.83
CA ILE A 723 -38.11 7.11 2.49
C ILE A 723 -37.01 6.64 1.55
N LEU A 724 -37.11 5.42 1.08
CA LEU A 724 -36.22 4.89 0.06
C LEU A 724 -36.83 5.12 -1.30
N VAL A 725 -36.14 5.86 -2.15
CA VAL A 725 -36.56 6.09 -3.53
C VAL A 725 -35.80 5.11 -4.42
N ARG A 726 -36.48 4.08 -4.93
CA ARG A 726 -35.90 3.13 -5.88
C ARG A 726 -36.27 3.52 -7.29
N PRO A 727 -35.31 3.70 -8.20
CA PRO A 727 -35.58 3.98 -9.58
C PRO A 727 -36.32 2.77 -10.20
N ALA A 728 -37.46 3.02 -10.83
CA ALA A 728 -38.25 1.99 -11.54
C ALA A 728 -38.03 2.01 -13.06
N TRP A 729 -37.28 3.00 -13.53
CA TRP A 729 -37.00 3.22 -14.95
C TRP A 729 -35.80 2.43 -15.47
N ASN A 730 -34.86 2.02 -14.62
CA ASN A 730 -33.64 1.30 -14.97
C ASN A 730 -33.77 -0.23 -14.91
N GLU A 731 -34.97 -0.75 -14.73
CA GLU A 731 -35.27 -2.18 -14.77
C GLU A 731 -35.05 -2.76 -16.18
N ALA A 732 -34.34 -3.90 -16.24
CA ALA A 732 -33.95 -4.51 -17.53
C ALA A 732 -35.11 -4.77 -18.48
N TRP A 733 -36.29 -5.13 -17.95
CA TRP A 733 -37.49 -5.40 -18.78
C TRP A 733 -37.96 -4.17 -19.55
N VAL A 734 -37.74 -2.94 -19.05
CA VAL A 734 -38.14 -1.69 -19.72
C VAL A 734 -37.34 -1.51 -21.01
N PHE A 735 -36.04 -1.82 -20.98
CA PHE A 735 -35.18 -1.77 -22.15
C PHE A 735 -35.55 -2.85 -23.16
N TYR A 736 -35.87 -4.06 -22.69
CA TYR A 736 -36.35 -5.12 -23.57
C TYR A 736 -37.69 -4.75 -24.22
N LEU A 737 -38.62 -4.11 -23.50
CA LEU A 737 -39.88 -3.64 -24.03
C LEU A 737 -39.65 -2.56 -25.10
N ALA A 738 -38.75 -1.62 -24.85
CA ALA A 738 -38.39 -0.60 -25.84
C ALA A 738 -37.82 -1.26 -27.12
N GLY A 739 -36.85 -2.18 -26.94
CA GLY A 739 -36.28 -2.93 -28.05
C GLY A 739 -37.30 -3.74 -28.84
N LEU A 740 -38.26 -4.36 -28.16
CA LEU A 740 -39.36 -5.09 -28.79
C LEU A 740 -40.26 -4.18 -29.61
N LEU A 741 -40.68 -3.02 -29.06
CA LEU A 741 -41.57 -2.08 -29.75
C LEU A 741 -40.93 -1.53 -31.03
N PHE A 742 -39.69 -1.08 -30.95
CA PHE A 742 -38.96 -0.58 -32.12
C PHE A 742 -38.56 -1.70 -33.10
N GLY A 743 -38.22 -2.88 -32.58
CA GLY A 743 -37.91 -4.06 -33.39
C GLY A 743 -39.12 -4.55 -34.20
N LEU A 744 -40.34 -4.57 -33.59
CA LEU A 744 -41.57 -4.92 -34.28
C LEU A 744 -41.95 -3.87 -35.32
N ASP A 745 -41.85 -2.57 -35.03
CA ASP A 745 -42.04 -1.50 -36.01
C ASP A 745 -41.10 -1.68 -37.21
N TRP A 746 -39.81 -1.91 -36.96
CA TRP A 746 -38.82 -2.13 -38.00
C TRP A 746 -39.09 -3.41 -38.82
N PHE A 747 -39.41 -4.53 -38.15
CA PHE A 747 -39.74 -5.82 -38.81
C PHE A 747 -40.94 -5.70 -39.71
N LEU A 748 -42.05 -5.08 -39.25
CA LEU A 748 -43.24 -4.89 -40.03
C LEU A 748 -43.03 -3.98 -41.23
N ARG A 749 -42.23 -2.90 -41.09
CA ARG A 749 -41.82 -2.03 -42.19
C ARG A 749 -41.09 -2.82 -43.27
N ARG A 750 -40.09 -3.61 -42.85
CA ARG A 750 -39.30 -4.44 -43.78
C ARG A 750 -40.16 -5.46 -44.49
N ARG A 751 -41.08 -6.11 -43.76
CA ARG A 751 -42.02 -7.11 -44.33
C ARG A 751 -43.00 -6.51 -45.35
N TRP A 752 -43.35 -5.26 -45.21
CA TRP A 752 -44.26 -4.58 -46.09
C TRP A 752 -43.59 -3.69 -47.14
N GLY A 753 -42.26 -3.79 -47.27
CA GLY A 753 -41.51 -3.12 -48.32
C GLY A 753 -41.41 -1.59 -48.16
N LEU A 754 -41.40 -1.11 -46.92
CA LEU A 754 -41.38 0.33 -46.57
C LEU A 754 -39.97 0.82 -46.21
N CYS A 755 -38.96 0.00 -46.34
CA CYS A 755 -37.54 0.34 -46.16
C CYS A 755 -36.81 0.10 -47.45
#